data_d81cfa7009728ea23d2f8137cd5c8338
#
_entry.id   d81cfa7009728ea23d2f8137cd5c8338
#
_cell.length_a   1.000
_cell.length_b   1.000
_cell.length_c   1.000
_cell.angle_alpha   90.00
_cell.angle_beta   90.00
_cell.angle_gamma   90.00
#
_symmetry.space_group_name_H-M   'P 1'
#
loop_
_entity.id
_entity.type
_entity.pdbx_description
1 polymer ?
#
loop_
_entity_poly.entity_id
_entity_poly.type
_entity_poly.pdbx_seq_one_letter_code
_entity_poly.pdbx_strand_id
1 'polypeptide(L)'
;MGVTKYILKHPVTTVMALLCLVVFGISSVFSAKLEQMPDMETPMLIIMANYSGAGPEDISELVTEPIEEAIGTMEGVDTISSTSSDGRSMIMLQYDYGTDMDEAFDNLKQKLDNIQRALPDDVEPSVMSMNSNQGDSMMLSIAHKTQTNLYDYVDQKIVPELERISSIANIETRGGSSKYVSIELQSEKMDQYNLTMQDVASAISDANVASPSGEADAGNLELSVTTSLKTEQVNELQDIPIKTPAGQIISLSDVANVYEATKDRGGISRYNGQETISISIQKQQDSTDMEVSSAVKEKVEELMADDSDLTITVANDTSDTILDSLKDVAETMVLAVIISMFIIFLFFGDYKASLIVGSSIPTSILMSLIAITMAGFSLNVITMSALVLGVGMMVDNSIVVLESCFRATAEQEDKGALGYFSAALHGTGIVINSIIGSTITTCVVFLPLAFLNGMTGQMFKPLGFTIVFCMSASLLSAMTVVPLCYLFYKPSEAKRALMGRPIERLQKWYRGIMDRLLNHKAMVMGFSVLVLVLTVILASGMQTELMTSDDTGTVSVSIETRPGLKQEKIEEALAEAEAIVSASDQVDSYMLRYNGDSGEISAYLKDDRTMKTDDVADQWQKEMDNIANCTIDVSASTSMSFMGRQRGYEVILHGTQYDELKEVSDKIVKEMTARTDVINIHSSIENNAPIITLKVDPVMAKAYGLTASSIGTTLNQMLSGIDATTLKIDGEDITVTVEYPEGEYETVDNIKDIILTGTNGQKVALTDVANVVFEDSPASISRTDGAYEITISADYTGDNVQQQINSEVITPNLSGTISIGQNSRDRMMKSEFSSLYRAIAIAVFLVFVVMAAQFESVKFSIMVMTTIPFSLVGSFGLLKLTGVSISMTSLLGFLILVGTVVNNGILYVDTVNQYRSTMDLRTALIEAGATRIRPILMTSMTTILSMIPMALAIGSSGSTTQGLAIVDIGGLSVGVIVALFMVPVYYALLSRKPKEEIPDVD
;
A
#
# COMPACT_ATOMS: atom_id res chain seq x y z
N MET A 1 37.23 -23.78 -14.41
CA MET A 1 38.72 -23.52 -14.57
C MET A 1 39.08 -22.69 -15.80
N GLY A 2 38.43 -22.81 -16.96
CA GLY A 2 38.74 -22.00 -18.15
C GLY A 2 38.70 -20.51 -17.95
N VAL A 3 37.60 -20.00 -17.31
CA VAL A 3 37.36 -18.57 -17.07
C VAL A 3 38.41 -17.97 -16.14
N THR A 4 38.65 -18.56 -14.98
CA THR A 4 39.65 -18.06 -14.01
C THR A 4 41.06 -18.04 -14.59
N LYS A 5 41.42 -19.12 -15.36
CA LYS A 5 42.71 -19.16 -16.06
C LYS A 5 42.88 -18.10 -17.10
N TYR A 6 41.85 -17.79 -17.88
CA TYR A 6 41.85 -16.72 -18.87
C TYR A 6 42.04 -15.35 -18.20
N ILE A 7 41.28 -15.08 -17.13
CA ILE A 7 41.31 -13.82 -16.36
C ILE A 7 42.70 -13.56 -15.76
N LEU A 8 43.26 -14.54 -15.10
CA LEU A 8 44.61 -14.43 -14.50
C LEU A 8 45.72 -14.25 -15.55
N LYS A 9 45.53 -14.75 -16.80
CA LYS A 9 46.44 -14.54 -17.91
C LYS A 9 46.31 -13.17 -18.58
N HIS A 10 45.13 -12.57 -18.53
CA HIS A 10 44.84 -11.25 -19.17
C HIS A 10 44.34 -10.24 -18.16
N PRO A 11 45.16 -9.84 -17.14
CA PRO A 11 44.73 -9.01 -16.05
C PRO A 11 44.26 -7.60 -16.49
N VAL A 12 44.91 -7.01 -17.50
CA VAL A 12 44.53 -5.68 -18.00
C VAL A 12 43.15 -5.72 -18.67
N THR A 13 42.89 -6.72 -19.52
CA THR A 13 41.59 -6.89 -20.16
C THR A 13 40.49 -7.05 -19.15
N THR A 14 40.75 -7.79 -18.08
CA THR A 14 39.78 -8.03 -16.99
C THR A 14 39.51 -6.75 -16.20
N VAL A 15 40.55 -5.96 -15.85
CA VAL A 15 40.37 -4.68 -15.17
C VAL A 15 39.57 -3.68 -16.04
N MET A 16 39.83 -3.65 -17.35
CA MET A 16 39.06 -2.81 -18.27
C MET A 16 37.58 -3.24 -18.36
N ALA A 17 37.32 -4.55 -18.42
CA ALA A 17 35.96 -5.08 -18.40
C ALA A 17 35.24 -4.74 -17.07
N LEU A 18 35.93 -4.84 -15.92
CA LEU A 18 35.39 -4.42 -14.64
C LEU A 18 35.11 -2.92 -14.58
N LEU A 19 35.99 -2.10 -15.16
CA LEU A 19 35.78 -0.65 -15.22
C LEU A 19 34.56 -0.30 -16.10
N CYS A 20 34.40 -0.93 -17.25
CA CYS A 20 33.18 -0.79 -18.05
C CYS A 20 31.92 -1.17 -17.25
N LEU A 21 31.98 -2.28 -16.50
CA LEU A 21 30.88 -2.73 -15.66
C LEU A 21 30.55 -1.70 -14.55
N VAL A 22 31.57 -1.06 -13.95
CA VAL A 22 31.34 0.02 -12.97
C VAL A 22 30.66 1.21 -13.64
N VAL A 23 31.07 1.62 -14.83
CA VAL A 23 30.43 2.74 -15.56
C VAL A 23 28.98 2.40 -15.90
N PHE A 24 28.71 1.22 -16.45
CA PHE A 24 27.35 0.80 -16.75
C PHE A 24 26.50 0.64 -15.48
N GLY A 25 27.07 0.12 -14.39
CA GLY A 25 26.37 -0.03 -13.10
C GLY A 25 25.97 1.32 -12.49
N ILE A 26 26.87 2.32 -12.54
CA ILE A 26 26.58 3.68 -12.11
C ILE A 26 25.50 4.31 -13.03
N SER A 27 25.62 4.17 -14.35
CA SER A 27 24.61 4.64 -15.29
C SER A 27 23.23 4.02 -15.02
N SER A 28 23.20 2.72 -14.64
CA SER A 28 21.97 2.01 -14.30
C SER A 28 21.26 2.59 -13.07
N VAL A 29 22.01 3.07 -12.07
CA VAL A 29 21.43 3.74 -10.89
C VAL A 29 20.73 5.03 -11.28
N PHE A 30 21.33 5.83 -12.18
CA PHE A 30 20.73 7.10 -12.62
C PHE A 30 19.54 6.93 -13.58
N SER A 31 19.42 5.79 -14.23
CA SER A 31 18.31 5.49 -15.16
C SER A 31 17.21 4.62 -14.53
N ALA A 32 17.39 4.19 -13.28
CA ALA A 32 16.40 3.38 -12.59
C ALA A 32 15.24 4.26 -12.10
N LYS A 33 14.01 3.75 -12.24
CA LYS A 33 12.83 4.36 -11.61
C LYS A 33 12.94 4.21 -10.09
N LEU A 34 12.80 5.32 -9.37
CA LEU A 34 12.82 5.36 -7.91
C LEU A 34 11.38 5.41 -7.41
N GLU A 35 11.01 4.46 -6.56
CA GLU A 35 9.67 4.31 -6.02
C GLU A 35 9.75 3.90 -4.55
N GLN A 36 8.71 4.13 -3.77
CA GLN A 36 8.66 3.66 -2.39
C GLN A 36 8.41 2.15 -2.34
N MET A 37 7.40 1.69 -3.07
CA MET A 37 7.00 0.29 -3.20
C MET A 37 7.08 -0.16 -4.66
N PRO A 38 7.16 -1.46 -4.92
CA PRO A 38 7.00 -1.95 -6.29
C PRO A 38 5.66 -1.53 -6.87
N ASP A 39 5.60 -1.36 -8.17
CA ASP A 39 4.35 -1.11 -8.88
C ASP A 39 3.37 -2.27 -8.64
N MET A 40 2.20 -1.96 -8.09
CA MET A 40 1.18 -2.93 -7.73
C MET A 40 -0.11 -2.62 -8.50
N GLU A 41 -0.45 -3.49 -9.41
CA GLU A 41 -1.75 -3.47 -10.07
C GLU A 41 -2.79 -4.10 -9.13
N THR A 42 -3.75 -3.31 -8.67
CA THR A 42 -4.93 -3.82 -7.97
C THR A 42 -6.00 -4.15 -9.01
N PRO A 43 -6.39 -5.41 -9.15
CA PRO A 43 -7.40 -5.80 -10.14
C PRO A 43 -8.79 -5.40 -9.63
N MET A 44 -9.10 -4.10 -9.67
CA MET A 44 -10.31 -3.52 -9.09
C MET A 44 -10.89 -2.43 -9.99
N LEU A 45 -12.19 -2.50 -10.24
CA LEU A 45 -12.97 -1.45 -10.90
C LEU A 45 -14.02 -0.91 -9.94
N ILE A 46 -14.24 0.39 -10.00
CA ILE A 46 -15.27 1.08 -9.21
C ILE A 46 -16.29 1.68 -10.15
N ILE A 47 -17.57 1.41 -9.89
CA ILE A 47 -18.68 2.08 -10.53
C ILE A 47 -19.19 3.14 -9.57
N MET A 48 -19.35 4.37 -10.05
CA MET A 48 -19.99 5.45 -9.32
C MET A 48 -21.22 5.90 -10.09
N ALA A 49 -22.34 5.95 -9.39
CA ALA A 49 -23.59 6.46 -9.94
C ALA A 49 -24.20 7.46 -8.96
N ASN A 50 -24.53 8.65 -9.44
CA ASN A 50 -25.13 9.69 -8.64
C ASN A 50 -26.61 9.82 -8.98
N TYR A 51 -27.46 9.92 -7.95
CA TYR A 51 -28.88 10.19 -8.07
C TYR A 51 -29.28 11.20 -7.00
N SER A 52 -29.17 12.48 -7.32
CA SER A 52 -29.35 13.56 -6.37
C SER A 52 -30.73 13.56 -5.73
N GLY A 53 -30.77 13.69 -4.40
CA GLY A 53 -32.02 13.77 -3.62
C GLY A 53 -32.66 12.41 -3.30
N ALA A 54 -32.05 11.30 -3.70
CA ALA A 54 -32.49 9.96 -3.32
C ALA A 54 -31.80 9.49 -2.04
N GLY A 55 -32.53 8.94 -1.08
CA GLY A 55 -31.97 8.39 0.14
C GLY A 55 -31.28 7.02 -0.10
N PRO A 56 -30.52 6.50 0.88
CA PRO A 56 -29.74 5.26 0.72
C PRO A 56 -30.59 4.05 0.35
N GLU A 57 -31.84 3.95 0.81
CA GLU A 57 -32.76 2.86 0.48
C GLU A 57 -33.20 2.94 -0.99
N ASP A 58 -33.57 4.14 -1.48
CA ASP A 58 -33.93 4.37 -2.88
C ASP A 58 -32.74 4.14 -3.81
N ILE A 59 -31.55 4.59 -3.42
CA ILE A 59 -30.29 4.32 -4.15
C ILE A 59 -30.02 2.81 -4.24
N SER A 60 -30.19 2.08 -3.13
CA SER A 60 -30.02 0.63 -3.11
C SER A 60 -30.98 -0.06 -4.08
N GLU A 61 -32.27 0.25 -4.01
CA GLU A 61 -33.32 -0.43 -4.79
C GLU A 61 -33.31 -0.01 -6.27
N LEU A 62 -33.14 1.29 -6.56
CA LEU A 62 -33.33 1.82 -7.93
C LEU A 62 -32.03 1.87 -8.75
N VAL A 63 -30.88 1.92 -8.09
CA VAL A 63 -29.58 2.10 -8.78
C VAL A 63 -28.64 0.91 -8.50
N THR A 64 -28.37 0.62 -7.24
CA THR A 64 -27.33 -0.35 -6.87
C THR A 64 -27.71 -1.78 -7.25
N GLU A 65 -28.91 -2.26 -6.84
CA GLU A 65 -29.37 -3.62 -7.13
C GLU A 65 -29.47 -3.93 -8.63
N PRO A 66 -30.07 -3.06 -9.47
CA PRO A 66 -30.09 -3.27 -10.92
C PRO A 66 -28.68 -3.36 -11.55
N ILE A 67 -27.72 -2.57 -11.05
CA ILE A 67 -26.35 -2.65 -11.51
C ILE A 67 -25.72 -3.97 -11.04
N GLU A 68 -25.83 -4.34 -9.76
CA GLU A 68 -25.31 -5.62 -9.22
C GLU A 68 -25.84 -6.83 -9.98
N GLU A 69 -27.14 -6.87 -10.27
CA GLU A 69 -27.74 -7.96 -11.05
C GLU A 69 -27.13 -8.08 -12.46
N ALA A 70 -26.88 -6.96 -13.12
CA ALA A 70 -26.33 -6.93 -14.46
C ALA A 70 -24.86 -7.40 -14.51
N ILE A 71 -24.08 -7.04 -13.49
CA ILE A 71 -22.65 -7.34 -13.42
C ILE A 71 -22.33 -8.65 -12.70
N GLY A 72 -23.27 -9.20 -11.92
CA GLY A 72 -23.07 -10.42 -11.11
C GLY A 72 -22.72 -11.68 -11.90
N THR A 73 -22.83 -11.63 -13.23
CA THR A 73 -22.48 -12.75 -14.13
C THR A 73 -21.20 -12.49 -14.92
N MET A 74 -20.43 -11.47 -14.58
CA MET A 74 -19.17 -11.17 -15.27
C MET A 74 -18.10 -12.21 -14.92
N GLU A 75 -17.30 -12.58 -15.93
CA GLU A 75 -16.23 -13.55 -15.78
C GLU A 75 -15.02 -12.89 -15.10
N GLY A 76 -14.37 -13.61 -14.20
CA GLY A 76 -13.17 -13.15 -13.50
C GLY A 76 -13.42 -12.24 -12.29
N VAL A 77 -14.67 -11.93 -11.95
CA VAL A 77 -15.01 -11.19 -10.72
C VAL A 77 -14.97 -12.13 -9.52
N ASP A 78 -14.19 -11.80 -8.52
CA ASP A 78 -14.06 -12.54 -7.26
C ASP A 78 -15.08 -12.05 -6.23
N THR A 79 -15.27 -10.73 -6.09
CA THR A 79 -16.19 -10.14 -5.11
C THR A 79 -16.79 -8.84 -5.67
N ILE A 80 -18.08 -8.63 -5.40
CA ILE A 80 -18.79 -7.37 -5.65
C ILE A 80 -19.20 -6.80 -4.30
N SER A 81 -18.70 -5.61 -3.98
CA SER A 81 -19.09 -4.87 -2.78
C SER A 81 -19.71 -3.54 -3.17
N SER A 82 -20.85 -3.19 -2.59
CA SER A 82 -21.53 -1.94 -2.88
C SER A 82 -21.86 -1.16 -1.62
N THR A 83 -21.91 0.15 -1.75
CA THR A 83 -22.33 1.08 -0.71
C THR A 83 -23.28 2.09 -1.33
N SER A 84 -24.52 2.11 -0.84
CA SER A 84 -25.55 3.07 -1.19
C SER A 84 -25.64 4.12 -0.07
N SER A 85 -25.34 5.37 -0.39
CA SER A 85 -25.41 6.52 0.51
C SER A 85 -26.33 7.59 -0.07
N ASP A 86 -26.56 8.67 0.66
CA ASP A 86 -27.40 9.76 0.19
C ASP A 86 -26.92 10.33 -1.15
N GLY A 87 -27.76 10.27 -2.15
CA GLY A 87 -27.48 10.73 -3.52
C GLY A 87 -26.45 9.92 -4.32
N ARG A 88 -25.87 8.83 -3.80
CA ARG A 88 -24.75 8.14 -4.47
C ARG A 88 -24.70 6.62 -4.24
N SER A 89 -24.46 5.89 -5.31
CA SER A 89 -24.07 4.48 -5.29
C SER A 89 -22.60 4.32 -5.66
N MET A 90 -21.87 3.55 -4.90
CA MET A 90 -20.50 3.12 -5.19
C MET A 90 -20.46 1.59 -5.20
N ILE A 91 -20.04 0.99 -6.32
CA ILE A 91 -19.95 -0.46 -6.46
C ILE A 91 -18.52 -0.81 -6.85
N MET A 92 -17.88 -1.63 -6.05
CA MET A 92 -16.50 -2.08 -6.21
C MET A 92 -16.50 -3.52 -6.69
N LEU A 93 -15.86 -3.77 -7.83
CA LEU A 93 -15.64 -5.10 -8.39
C LEU A 93 -14.19 -5.48 -8.18
N GLN A 94 -13.95 -6.51 -7.43
CA GLN A 94 -12.63 -7.12 -7.29
C GLN A 94 -12.52 -8.30 -8.25
N TYR A 95 -11.48 -8.29 -9.08
CA TYR A 95 -11.18 -9.36 -10.03
C TYR A 95 -10.06 -10.26 -9.53
N ASP A 96 -9.99 -11.46 -10.10
CA ASP A 96 -8.84 -12.34 -9.89
C ASP A 96 -7.55 -11.70 -10.42
N TYR A 97 -6.44 -11.90 -9.69
CA TYR A 97 -5.13 -11.43 -10.14
C TYR A 97 -4.71 -12.08 -11.47
N GLY A 98 -4.31 -11.24 -12.41
CA GLY A 98 -3.92 -11.67 -13.77
C GLY A 98 -5.05 -11.54 -14.80
N THR A 99 -6.21 -11.01 -14.39
CA THR A 99 -7.25 -10.58 -15.32
C THR A 99 -6.75 -9.39 -16.14
N ASP A 100 -7.04 -9.38 -17.43
CA ASP A 100 -6.80 -8.22 -18.30
C ASP A 100 -7.80 -7.12 -17.91
N MET A 101 -7.30 -6.09 -17.22
CA MET A 101 -8.15 -5.03 -16.66
C MET A 101 -8.70 -4.10 -17.74
N ASP A 102 -8.03 -3.96 -18.88
CA ASP A 102 -8.53 -3.16 -20.01
C ASP A 102 -9.73 -3.87 -20.65
N GLU A 103 -9.63 -5.18 -20.85
CA GLU A 103 -10.75 -5.99 -21.35
C GLU A 103 -11.90 -6.03 -20.33
N ALA A 104 -11.59 -6.14 -19.03
CA ALA A 104 -12.58 -6.10 -17.96
C ALA A 104 -13.32 -4.76 -17.91
N PHE A 105 -12.60 -3.65 -18.07
CA PHE A 105 -13.17 -2.31 -18.13
C PHE A 105 -14.13 -2.12 -19.31
N ASP A 106 -13.71 -2.53 -20.51
CA ASP A 106 -14.55 -2.43 -21.71
C ASP A 106 -15.81 -3.30 -21.61
N ASN A 107 -15.66 -4.52 -21.07
CA ASN A 107 -16.79 -5.42 -20.84
C ASN A 107 -17.77 -4.86 -19.81
N LEU A 108 -17.25 -4.25 -18.73
CA LEU A 108 -18.08 -3.61 -17.69
C LEU A 108 -18.85 -2.42 -18.27
N LYS A 109 -18.16 -1.53 -18.99
CA LYS A 109 -18.78 -0.38 -19.65
C LYS A 109 -19.90 -0.80 -20.61
N GLN A 110 -19.66 -1.83 -21.43
CA GLN A 110 -20.69 -2.38 -22.31
C GLN A 110 -21.92 -2.92 -21.55
N LYS A 111 -21.69 -3.55 -20.39
CA LYS A 111 -22.79 -4.02 -19.53
C LYS A 111 -23.62 -2.87 -18.98
N LEU A 112 -22.96 -1.80 -18.49
CA LEU A 112 -23.61 -0.60 -17.96
C LEU A 112 -24.41 0.13 -19.05
N ASP A 113 -23.85 0.31 -20.24
CA ASP A 113 -24.57 0.89 -21.39
C ASP A 113 -25.88 0.13 -21.72
N ASN A 114 -25.87 -1.19 -21.55
CA ASN A 114 -27.05 -2.02 -21.82
C ASN A 114 -28.16 -1.83 -20.79
N ILE A 115 -27.83 -1.54 -19.53
CA ILE A 115 -28.81 -1.36 -18.45
C ILE A 115 -29.21 0.10 -18.23
N GLN A 116 -28.62 1.06 -18.93
CA GLN A 116 -28.92 2.49 -18.79
C GLN A 116 -30.43 2.81 -18.85
N ARG A 117 -31.19 2.04 -19.65
CA ARG A 117 -32.65 2.22 -19.77
C ARG A 117 -33.45 1.66 -18.57
N ALA A 118 -32.81 0.85 -17.73
CA ALA A 118 -33.44 0.30 -16.54
C ALA A 118 -33.19 1.17 -15.31
N LEU A 119 -32.22 2.09 -15.39
CA LEU A 119 -31.92 3.06 -14.37
C LEU A 119 -32.82 4.31 -14.53
N PRO A 120 -33.00 5.12 -13.47
CA PRO A 120 -33.63 6.43 -13.56
C PRO A 120 -32.97 7.32 -14.62
N ASP A 121 -33.75 8.17 -15.31
CA ASP A 121 -33.30 8.96 -16.45
C ASP A 121 -32.11 9.92 -16.11
N ASP A 122 -31.98 10.32 -14.84
CA ASP A 122 -30.95 11.23 -14.37
C ASP A 122 -29.69 10.51 -13.83
N VAL A 123 -29.61 9.16 -13.93
CA VAL A 123 -28.50 8.38 -13.41
C VAL A 123 -27.57 7.93 -14.54
N GLU A 124 -26.33 8.41 -14.52
CA GLU A 124 -25.27 7.98 -15.45
C GLU A 124 -24.14 7.29 -14.66
N PRO A 125 -24.03 5.95 -14.71
CA PRO A 125 -22.93 5.24 -14.05
C PRO A 125 -21.60 5.51 -14.74
N SER A 126 -20.59 5.87 -13.97
CA SER A 126 -19.19 6.03 -14.43
C SER A 126 -18.33 4.90 -13.89
N VAL A 127 -17.37 4.44 -14.70
CA VAL A 127 -16.41 3.41 -14.31
C VAL A 127 -15.05 4.05 -14.10
N MET A 128 -14.42 3.71 -12.99
CA MET A 128 -13.06 4.13 -12.65
C MET A 128 -12.21 2.89 -12.37
N SER A 129 -10.99 2.85 -12.91
CA SER A 129 -10.00 1.85 -12.52
C SER A 129 -9.21 2.38 -11.31
N MET A 130 -9.02 1.54 -10.30
CA MET A 130 -8.22 1.91 -9.13
C MET A 130 -6.83 1.29 -9.25
N ASN A 131 -5.83 2.11 -9.49
CA ASN A 131 -4.43 1.70 -9.40
C ASN A 131 -3.86 2.17 -8.07
N SER A 132 -3.17 1.30 -7.34
CA SER A 132 -2.53 1.63 -6.06
C SER A 132 -1.50 2.76 -6.14
N ASN A 133 -1.05 3.08 -7.35
CA ASN A 133 -0.10 4.16 -7.63
C ASN A 133 -0.77 5.52 -7.92
N GLN A 134 -2.10 5.62 -7.81
CA GLN A 134 -2.87 6.86 -8.02
C GLN A 134 -3.04 7.71 -6.75
N GLY A 135 -2.26 7.46 -5.71
CA GLY A 135 -2.17 8.38 -4.56
C GLY A 135 -1.61 9.74 -4.97
N ASP A 136 -1.87 10.75 -4.13
CA ASP A 136 -1.34 12.09 -4.35
C ASP A 136 0.19 12.08 -4.32
N SER A 137 0.82 12.43 -5.45
CA SER A 137 2.27 12.57 -5.55
C SER A 137 2.76 13.79 -4.77
N MET A 138 1.96 14.84 -4.78
CA MET A 138 2.24 16.08 -4.07
C MET A 138 0.95 16.78 -3.65
N MET A 139 0.99 17.41 -2.49
CA MET A 139 -0.09 18.22 -1.97
C MET A 139 0.41 19.64 -1.71
N LEU A 140 -0.28 20.61 -2.29
CA LEU A 140 0.03 22.03 -2.16
C LEU A 140 -1.06 22.74 -1.37
N SER A 141 -0.66 23.70 -0.55
CA SER A 141 -1.54 24.65 0.13
C SER A 141 -1.30 26.04 -0.41
N ILE A 142 -2.32 26.68 -0.91
CA ILE A 142 -2.25 27.98 -1.58
C ILE A 142 -2.98 29.02 -0.75
N ALA A 143 -2.29 30.13 -0.48
CA ALA A 143 -2.82 31.32 0.17
C ALA A 143 -2.41 32.56 -0.62
N HIS A 144 -3.23 33.59 -0.58
CA HIS A 144 -2.94 34.87 -1.21
C HIS A 144 -3.37 36.02 -0.31
N LYS A 145 -2.53 37.06 -0.18
CA LYS A 145 -2.77 38.15 0.79
C LYS A 145 -3.89 39.09 0.41
N THR A 146 -4.17 39.28 -0.88
CA THR A 146 -5.06 40.35 -1.39
C THR A 146 -6.23 39.82 -2.20
N GLN A 147 -6.24 38.53 -2.63
CA GLN A 147 -7.36 37.98 -3.39
C GLN A 147 -8.54 37.66 -2.47
N THR A 148 -9.68 38.21 -2.77
CA THR A 148 -10.95 37.96 -2.06
C THR A 148 -11.60 36.65 -2.51
N ASN A 149 -11.38 36.23 -3.75
CA ASN A 149 -11.79 34.93 -4.27
C ASN A 149 -10.56 34.13 -4.68
N LEU A 150 -10.04 33.42 -3.73
CA LEU A 150 -8.82 32.64 -3.92
C LEU A 150 -9.05 31.44 -4.84
N TYR A 151 -10.24 30.84 -4.81
CA TYR A 151 -10.57 29.68 -5.62
C TYR A 151 -10.48 30.00 -7.12
N ASP A 152 -11.16 31.03 -7.60
CA ASP A 152 -11.14 31.37 -9.01
C ASP A 152 -9.73 31.77 -9.48
N TYR A 153 -8.96 32.45 -8.61
CA TYR A 153 -7.54 32.75 -8.91
C TYR A 153 -6.71 31.48 -9.12
N VAL A 154 -6.90 30.49 -8.25
CA VAL A 154 -6.18 29.20 -8.32
C VAL A 154 -6.60 28.42 -9.57
N ASP A 155 -7.90 28.31 -9.79
CA ASP A 155 -8.48 27.54 -10.91
C ASP A 155 -8.08 28.12 -12.28
N GLN A 156 -7.99 29.44 -12.40
CA GLN A 156 -7.71 30.09 -13.69
C GLN A 156 -6.23 30.35 -13.97
N LYS A 157 -5.41 30.57 -12.95
CA LYS A 157 -4.00 30.93 -13.14
C LYS A 157 -3.03 29.84 -12.72
N ILE A 158 -3.34 29.11 -11.65
CA ILE A 158 -2.39 28.15 -11.10
C ILE A 158 -2.60 26.76 -11.69
N VAL A 159 -3.84 26.27 -11.67
CA VAL A 159 -4.17 24.93 -12.18
C VAL A 159 -3.75 24.76 -13.66
N PRO A 160 -4.08 25.69 -14.59
CA PRO A 160 -3.69 25.54 -16.00
C PRO A 160 -2.19 25.54 -16.23
N GLU A 161 -1.40 26.22 -15.39
CA GLU A 161 0.06 26.21 -15.48
C GLU A 161 0.64 24.87 -14.99
N LEU A 162 0.03 24.27 -13.96
CA LEU A 162 0.41 22.96 -13.47
C LEU A 162 -0.01 21.84 -14.42
N GLU A 163 -1.21 21.92 -15.03
CA GLU A 163 -1.69 20.95 -16.02
C GLU A 163 -0.84 20.85 -17.28
N ARG A 164 -0.05 21.88 -17.58
CA ARG A 164 0.91 21.84 -18.71
C ARG A 164 2.10 20.92 -18.46
N ILE A 165 2.30 20.49 -17.24
CA ILE A 165 3.37 19.56 -16.88
C ILE A 165 2.99 18.14 -17.33
N SER A 166 3.74 17.59 -18.28
CA SER A 166 3.42 16.32 -18.92
C SER A 166 3.43 15.09 -18.01
N SER A 167 4.02 15.19 -16.82
CA SER A 167 4.05 14.11 -15.83
C SER A 167 2.80 14.07 -14.92
N ILE A 168 1.91 15.07 -15.01
CA ILE A 168 0.69 15.19 -14.20
C ILE A 168 -0.49 14.56 -14.96
N ALA A 169 -1.24 13.69 -14.27
CA ALA A 169 -2.45 13.07 -14.80
C ALA A 169 -3.70 13.84 -14.40
N ASN A 170 -3.77 14.25 -13.13
CA ASN A 170 -4.94 14.91 -12.55
C ASN A 170 -4.53 15.91 -11.48
N ILE A 171 -5.31 16.97 -11.38
CA ILE A 171 -5.21 17.98 -10.34
C ILE A 171 -6.59 18.13 -9.71
N GLU A 172 -6.66 17.95 -8.41
CA GLU A 172 -7.89 18.16 -7.63
C GLU A 172 -7.72 19.35 -6.71
N THR A 173 -8.62 20.33 -6.83
CA THR A 173 -8.67 21.53 -5.98
C THR A 173 -9.78 21.40 -4.95
N ARG A 174 -9.49 21.75 -3.69
CA ARG A 174 -10.46 21.73 -2.58
C ARG A 174 -10.37 22.99 -1.75
N GLY A 175 -11.52 23.38 -1.19
CA GLY A 175 -11.67 24.58 -0.37
C GLY A 175 -12.10 25.81 -1.17
N GLY A 176 -12.50 26.86 -0.45
CA GLY A 176 -12.93 28.12 -1.01
C GLY A 176 -14.34 28.11 -1.60
N SER A 177 -14.74 29.25 -2.14
CA SER A 177 -16.05 29.47 -2.73
C SER A 177 -15.90 29.88 -4.18
N SER A 178 -16.81 29.43 -5.04
CA SER A 178 -16.89 29.83 -6.44
C SER A 178 -17.93 30.92 -6.63
N LYS A 179 -17.67 31.83 -7.58
CA LYS A 179 -18.68 32.83 -7.97
C LYS A 179 -19.77 32.20 -8.83
N TYR A 180 -20.98 32.64 -8.62
CA TYR A 180 -22.10 32.35 -9.49
C TYR A 180 -23.01 33.58 -9.58
N VAL A 181 -23.92 33.59 -10.56
CA VAL A 181 -24.95 34.62 -10.64
C VAL A 181 -26.24 34.09 -10.04
N SER A 182 -26.64 34.66 -8.93
CA SER A 182 -27.91 34.36 -8.28
C SER A 182 -29.06 35.18 -8.93
N ILE A 183 -30.08 34.43 -9.31
CA ILE A 183 -31.38 34.96 -9.74
C ILE A 183 -32.36 34.66 -8.62
N GLU A 184 -32.41 35.53 -7.63
CA GLU A 184 -33.25 35.39 -6.46
C GLU A 184 -34.72 35.76 -6.77
N LEU A 185 -35.60 34.78 -6.77
CA LEU A 185 -37.00 34.92 -7.11
C LEU A 185 -37.79 35.64 -5.99
N GLN A 186 -38.72 36.46 -6.39
CA GLN A 186 -39.68 37.10 -5.47
C GLN A 186 -41.01 36.35 -5.49
N SER A 187 -41.26 35.49 -4.48
CA SER A 187 -42.42 34.61 -4.43
C SER A 187 -43.76 35.29 -4.62
N GLU A 188 -43.98 36.47 -4.02
CA GLU A 188 -45.22 37.24 -4.20
C GLU A 188 -45.45 37.67 -5.67
N LYS A 189 -44.35 38.00 -6.38
CA LYS A 189 -44.40 38.41 -7.79
C LYS A 189 -44.60 37.20 -8.71
N MET A 190 -43.88 36.08 -8.41
CA MET A 190 -44.07 34.82 -9.13
C MET A 190 -45.53 34.38 -9.08
N ASP A 191 -46.12 34.45 -7.90
CA ASP A 191 -47.54 34.15 -7.69
C ASP A 191 -48.48 35.11 -8.44
N GLN A 192 -48.17 36.42 -8.44
CA GLN A 192 -48.97 37.42 -9.14
C GLN A 192 -49.01 37.21 -10.65
N TYR A 193 -47.90 36.81 -11.25
CA TYR A 193 -47.77 36.53 -12.68
C TYR A 193 -48.05 35.08 -13.06
N ASN A 194 -48.29 34.23 -12.05
CA ASN A 194 -48.52 32.77 -12.19
C ASN A 194 -47.39 32.04 -12.93
N LEU A 195 -46.13 32.41 -12.60
CA LEU A 195 -44.92 31.85 -13.14
C LEU A 195 -44.37 30.76 -12.23
N THR A 196 -43.76 29.74 -12.83
CA THR A 196 -42.98 28.71 -12.13
C THR A 196 -41.48 29.03 -12.22
N MET A 197 -40.69 28.52 -11.31
CA MET A 197 -39.23 28.61 -11.36
C MET A 197 -38.67 28.08 -12.69
N GLN A 198 -39.24 26.98 -13.20
CA GLN A 198 -38.88 26.39 -14.48
C GLN A 198 -39.17 27.37 -15.67
N ASP A 199 -40.23 28.14 -15.63
CA ASP A 199 -40.54 29.13 -16.69
C ASP A 199 -39.43 30.21 -16.74
N VAL A 200 -38.96 30.67 -15.57
CA VAL A 200 -37.87 31.64 -15.46
C VAL A 200 -36.55 31.03 -15.92
N ALA A 201 -36.21 29.84 -15.45
CA ALA A 201 -34.97 29.16 -15.84
C ALA A 201 -34.92 28.89 -17.34
N SER A 202 -36.04 28.47 -17.94
CA SER A 202 -36.15 28.25 -19.39
C SER A 202 -35.97 29.56 -20.17
N ALA A 203 -36.56 30.67 -19.72
CA ALA A 203 -36.41 31.98 -20.38
C ALA A 203 -34.95 32.47 -20.35
N ILE A 204 -34.20 32.19 -19.25
CA ILE A 204 -32.78 32.50 -19.12
C ILE A 204 -31.96 31.63 -20.05
N SER A 205 -32.22 30.31 -20.07
CA SER A 205 -31.55 29.38 -20.95
C SER A 205 -31.75 29.75 -22.44
N ASP A 206 -32.98 30.11 -22.83
CA ASP A 206 -33.30 30.53 -24.19
C ASP A 206 -32.61 31.85 -24.58
N ALA A 207 -32.24 32.68 -23.60
CA ALA A 207 -31.54 33.95 -23.83
C ALA A 207 -30.01 33.76 -23.99
N ASN A 208 -29.48 32.57 -23.77
CA ASN A 208 -28.07 32.29 -23.94
C ASN A 208 -27.84 31.02 -24.80
N VAL A 209 -28.25 31.10 -26.06
CA VAL A 209 -28.18 29.97 -27.01
C VAL A 209 -27.34 30.34 -28.23
N ALA A 210 -26.50 29.39 -28.67
CA ALA A 210 -25.87 29.44 -29.98
C ALA A 210 -26.15 28.11 -30.69
N SER A 211 -26.96 28.15 -31.74
CA SER A 211 -27.36 26.96 -32.50
C SER A 211 -26.93 27.07 -33.95
N PRO A 212 -26.24 26.06 -34.52
CA PRO A 212 -25.98 26.01 -35.94
C PRO A 212 -27.31 25.85 -36.69
N SER A 213 -27.56 26.77 -37.65
CA SER A 213 -28.82 26.85 -38.37
C SER A 213 -28.71 26.29 -39.81
N GLY A 214 -27.56 25.73 -40.21
CA GLY A 214 -27.34 25.20 -41.52
C GLY A 214 -26.33 25.99 -42.35
N GLU A 215 -26.37 25.83 -43.68
CA GLU A 215 -25.44 26.47 -44.59
C GLU A 215 -26.22 27.25 -45.67
N ALA A 216 -25.65 28.38 -46.10
CA ALA A 216 -26.23 29.24 -47.13
C ALA A 216 -25.18 29.57 -48.19
N ASP A 217 -25.59 29.53 -49.45
CA ASP A 217 -24.76 29.88 -50.59
C ASP A 217 -24.58 31.38 -50.71
N ALA A 218 -23.34 31.87 -50.70
CA ALA A 218 -23.00 33.27 -50.98
C ALA A 218 -22.03 33.37 -52.17
N GLY A 219 -22.54 33.26 -53.36
CA GLY A 219 -21.75 33.28 -54.60
C GLY A 219 -20.93 31.99 -54.81
N ASN A 220 -19.63 32.02 -54.56
CA ASN A 220 -18.75 30.87 -54.63
C ASN A 220 -18.40 30.28 -53.29
N LEU A 221 -19.04 30.75 -52.21
CA LEU A 221 -18.78 30.32 -50.85
C LEU A 221 -20.06 29.73 -50.23
N GLU A 222 -19.89 28.63 -49.57
CA GLU A 222 -20.89 28.02 -48.70
C GLU A 222 -20.58 28.47 -47.27
N LEU A 223 -21.49 29.25 -46.68
CA LEU A 223 -21.30 29.88 -45.38
C LEU A 223 -22.18 29.21 -44.33
N SER A 224 -21.58 28.82 -43.22
CA SER A 224 -22.32 28.31 -42.06
C SER A 224 -23.15 29.46 -41.44
N VAL A 225 -24.45 29.19 -41.24
CA VAL A 225 -25.39 30.09 -40.60
C VAL A 225 -25.54 29.64 -39.13
N THR A 226 -25.26 30.56 -38.21
CA THR A 226 -25.44 30.32 -36.77
C THR A 226 -26.47 31.34 -36.24
N THR A 227 -27.48 30.84 -35.55
CA THR A 227 -28.38 31.68 -34.74
C THR A 227 -27.79 31.78 -33.35
N SER A 228 -27.49 32.98 -32.90
CA SER A 228 -26.99 33.18 -31.53
C SER A 228 -27.71 34.33 -30.84
N LEU A 229 -28.07 34.06 -29.60
CA LEU A 229 -28.41 35.06 -28.63
C LEU A 229 -27.49 34.81 -27.43
N LYS A 230 -26.58 35.73 -27.15
CA LYS A 230 -25.60 35.59 -26.07
C LYS A 230 -25.74 36.75 -25.13
N THR A 231 -25.78 36.45 -23.85
CA THR A 231 -25.66 37.38 -22.75
C THR A 231 -24.22 37.46 -22.32
N GLU A 232 -23.58 38.62 -22.44
CA GLU A 232 -22.16 38.81 -22.14
C GLU A 232 -21.90 39.48 -20.79
N GLN A 233 -22.95 40.10 -20.19
CA GLN A 233 -22.84 40.81 -18.92
C GLN A 233 -23.99 40.44 -17.99
N VAL A 234 -23.70 40.34 -16.69
CA VAL A 234 -24.71 40.05 -15.65
C VAL A 234 -25.88 41.00 -15.67
N ASN A 235 -25.65 42.31 -15.95
CA ASN A 235 -26.69 43.31 -16.02
C ASN A 235 -27.69 43.07 -17.15
N GLU A 236 -27.31 42.44 -18.26
CA GLU A 236 -28.20 42.14 -19.38
C GLU A 236 -29.27 41.08 -19.02
N LEU A 237 -29.00 40.26 -18.00
CA LEU A 237 -29.95 39.27 -17.50
C LEU A 237 -31.24 39.93 -16.99
N GLN A 238 -31.13 41.11 -16.39
CA GLN A 238 -32.28 41.84 -15.83
C GLN A 238 -33.35 42.16 -16.87
N ASP A 239 -32.95 42.35 -18.11
CA ASP A 239 -33.84 42.76 -19.23
C ASP A 239 -34.37 41.54 -20.02
N ILE A 240 -34.08 40.31 -19.62
CA ILE A 240 -34.58 39.10 -20.30
C ILE A 240 -36.12 39.10 -20.27
N PRO A 241 -36.77 38.97 -21.46
CA PRO A 241 -38.22 38.96 -21.55
C PRO A 241 -38.78 37.58 -21.14
N ILE A 242 -39.66 37.57 -20.16
CA ILE A 242 -40.42 36.41 -19.72
C ILE A 242 -41.86 36.51 -20.17
N LYS A 243 -42.35 35.47 -20.83
CA LYS A 243 -43.75 35.41 -21.25
C LYS A 243 -44.59 34.73 -20.16
N THR A 244 -45.50 35.46 -19.59
CA THR A 244 -46.44 34.93 -18.59
C THR A 244 -47.46 33.99 -19.23
N PRO A 245 -48.08 33.05 -18.48
CA PRO A 245 -49.18 32.22 -18.98
C PRO A 245 -50.37 33.02 -19.51
N ALA A 246 -50.57 34.23 -19.02
CA ALA A 246 -51.60 35.16 -19.51
C ALA A 246 -51.23 35.83 -20.86
N GLY A 247 -50.03 35.62 -21.40
CA GLY A 247 -49.52 36.14 -22.66
C GLY A 247 -48.90 37.55 -22.56
N GLN A 248 -48.73 38.11 -21.36
CA GLN A 248 -48.00 39.33 -21.10
C GLN A 248 -46.49 39.06 -21.14
N ILE A 249 -45.70 39.99 -21.66
CA ILE A 249 -44.25 39.98 -21.62
C ILE A 249 -43.80 40.92 -20.51
N ILE A 250 -43.00 40.42 -19.57
CA ILE A 250 -42.41 41.18 -18.45
C ILE A 250 -40.90 40.98 -18.49
N SER A 251 -40.14 41.82 -17.80
CA SER A 251 -38.67 41.62 -17.62
C SER A 251 -38.38 40.76 -16.44
N LEU A 252 -37.22 40.07 -16.46
CA LEU A 252 -36.75 39.27 -15.33
C LEU A 252 -36.65 40.09 -14.04
N SER A 253 -36.25 41.38 -14.13
CA SER A 253 -36.20 42.30 -13.00
C SER A 253 -37.56 42.60 -12.36
N ASP A 254 -38.69 42.29 -13.01
CA ASP A 254 -40.01 42.41 -12.43
C ASP A 254 -40.32 41.30 -11.41
N VAL A 255 -39.64 40.16 -11.50
CA VAL A 255 -39.93 38.96 -10.69
C VAL A 255 -38.72 38.41 -9.92
N ALA A 256 -37.50 38.91 -10.19
CA ALA A 256 -36.29 38.46 -9.53
C ALA A 256 -35.28 39.58 -9.29
N ASN A 257 -34.41 39.39 -8.33
CA ASN A 257 -33.19 40.15 -8.11
C ASN A 257 -32.02 39.42 -8.74
N VAL A 258 -31.18 40.14 -9.50
CA VAL A 258 -29.99 39.55 -10.16
C VAL A 258 -28.74 40.15 -9.54
N TYR A 259 -27.89 39.33 -8.99
CA TYR A 259 -26.62 39.75 -8.39
C TYR A 259 -25.58 38.64 -8.45
N GLU A 260 -24.30 39.00 -8.33
CA GLU A 260 -23.21 38.03 -8.17
C GLU A 260 -23.16 37.57 -6.71
N ALA A 261 -23.12 36.29 -6.50
CA ALA A 261 -23.02 35.65 -5.20
C ALA A 261 -21.83 34.67 -5.19
N THR A 262 -21.47 34.17 -4.01
CA THR A 262 -20.46 33.11 -3.83
C THR A 262 -21.13 31.92 -3.20
N LYS A 263 -20.88 30.75 -3.75
CA LYS A 263 -21.35 29.46 -3.22
C LYS A 263 -20.18 28.68 -2.68
N ASP A 264 -20.27 28.29 -1.43
CA ASP A 264 -19.29 27.36 -0.87
C ASP A 264 -19.35 26.03 -1.65
N ARG A 265 -18.19 25.52 -2.01
CA ARG A 265 -18.08 24.25 -2.75
C ARG A 265 -18.25 23.01 -1.85
N GLY A 266 -18.76 23.21 -0.63
CA GLY A 266 -19.01 22.15 0.33
C GLY A 266 -17.75 21.57 0.97
N GLY A 267 -16.58 22.22 0.78
CA GLY A 267 -15.32 21.76 1.31
C GLY A 267 -14.55 22.82 2.10
N ILE A 268 -13.96 22.42 3.22
CA ILE A 268 -13.08 23.26 4.02
C ILE A 268 -11.64 22.77 3.81
N SER A 269 -10.72 23.71 3.57
CA SER A 269 -9.29 23.44 3.54
C SER A 269 -8.55 24.45 4.42
N ARG A 270 -7.79 23.95 5.40
CA ARG A 270 -6.96 24.77 6.29
C ARG A 270 -5.58 24.19 6.39
N TYR A 271 -4.56 25.03 6.35
CA TYR A 271 -3.17 24.66 6.60
C TYR A 271 -2.67 25.43 7.81
N ASN A 272 -2.26 24.72 8.86
CA ASN A 272 -1.87 25.29 10.16
C ASN A 272 -2.88 26.32 10.71
N GLY A 273 -4.18 25.99 10.61
CA GLY A 273 -5.29 26.85 11.08
C GLY A 273 -5.67 28.00 10.17
N GLN A 274 -5.00 28.19 9.04
CA GLN A 274 -5.32 29.24 8.06
C GLN A 274 -6.12 28.66 6.90
N GLU A 275 -7.16 29.36 6.48
CA GLU A 275 -7.93 29.00 5.28
C GLU A 275 -7.05 29.10 4.04
N THR A 276 -7.05 28.05 3.25
CA THR A 276 -6.24 27.92 2.04
C THR A 276 -7.00 27.12 0.98
N ILE A 277 -6.54 27.18 -0.26
CA ILE A 277 -6.96 26.21 -1.28
C ILE A 277 -5.93 25.09 -1.29
N SER A 278 -6.38 23.85 -1.15
CA SER A 278 -5.52 22.69 -1.33
C SER A 278 -5.58 22.19 -2.76
N ILE A 279 -4.42 21.84 -3.29
CA ILE A 279 -4.28 21.16 -4.58
C ILE A 279 -3.61 19.81 -4.33
N SER A 280 -4.29 18.74 -4.74
CA SER A 280 -3.74 17.40 -4.82
C SER A 280 -3.30 17.11 -6.26
N ILE A 281 -2.07 16.67 -6.44
CA ILE A 281 -1.47 16.40 -7.75
C ILE A 281 -1.20 14.90 -7.88
N GLN A 282 -1.74 14.30 -8.94
CA GLN A 282 -1.57 12.89 -9.26
C GLN A 282 -0.69 12.72 -10.50
N LYS A 283 0.25 11.78 -10.44
CA LYS A 283 1.15 11.48 -11.56
C LYS A 283 0.49 10.68 -12.67
N GLN A 284 1.02 10.80 -13.88
CA GLN A 284 0.72 9.87 -14.97
C GLN A 284 1.29 8.48 -14.68
N GLN A 285 0.67 7.45 -15.21
CA GLN A 285 1.04 6.05 -14.99
C GLN A 285 2.50 5.74 -15.34
N ASP A 286 3.05 6.37 -16.39
CA ASP A 286 4.43 6.16 -16.82
C ASP A 286 5.44 7.09 -16.14
N SER A 287 4.97 8.06 -15.32
CA SER A 287 5.80 9.04 -14.62
C SER A 287 6.10 8.61 -13.19
N THR A 288 7.16 9.15 -12.62
CA THR A 288 7.57 8.94 -11.24
C THR A 288 7.20 10.13 -10.36
N ASP A 289 7.01 9.89 -9.04
CA ASP A 289 6.76 10.97 -8.07
C ASP A 289 7.90 11.99 -8.05
N MET A 290 9.13 11.53 -8.30
CA MET A 290 10.31 12.41 -8.42
C MET A 290 10.23 13.38 -9.60
N GLU A 291 9.75 12.92 -10.77
CA GLU A 291 9.57 13.76 -11.95
C GLU A 291 8.50 14.82 -11.71
N VAL A 292 7.36 14.41 -11.12
CA VAL A 292 6.27 15.34 -10.75
C VAL A 292 6.79 16.38 -9.75
N SER A 293 7.41 15.95 -8.65
CA SER A 293 7.91 16.83 -7.61
C SER A 293 8.89 17.86 -8.15
N SER A 294 9.87 17.42 -8.94
CA SER A 294 10.88 18.31 -9.53
C SER A 294 10.26 19.35 -10.44
N ALA A 295 9.33 18.94 -11.33
CA ALA A 295 8.68 19.85 -12.28
C ALA A 295 7.70 20.83 -11.58
N VAL A 296 6.97 20.34 -10.58
CA VAL A 296 6.03 21.17 -9.80
C VAL A 296 6.78 22.18 -8.94
N LYS A 297 7.86 21.77 -8.24
CA LYS A 297 8.67 22.71 -7.43
C LYS A 297 9.26 23.83 -8.29
N GLU A 298 9.79 23.51 -9.50
CA GLU A 298 10.27 24.53 -10.45
C GLU A 298 9.16 25.48 -10.87
N LYS A 299 7.96 24.96 -11.20
CA LYS A 299 6.83 25.81 -11.61
C LYS A 299 6.28 26.64 -10.45
N VAL A 300 6.24 26.11 -9.24
CA VAL A 300 5.83 26.83 -8.02
C VAL A 300 6.78 27.99 -7.73
N GLU A 301 8.10 27.82 -7.87
CA GLU A 301 9.08 28.91 -7.74
C GLU A 301 8.86 30.00 -8.78
N GLU A 302 8.55 29.64 -10.04
CA GLU A 302 8.22 30.58 -11.12
C GLU A 302 6.95 31.40 -10.78
N LEU A 303 5.86 30.73 -10.37
CA LEU A 303 4.60 31.36 -10.02
C LEU A 303 4.72 32.32 -8.83
N MET A 304 5.45 31.93 -7.78
CA MET A 304 5.73 32.82 -6.62
C MET A 304 6.66 33.98 -6.96
N ALA A 305 7.54 33.83 -7.97
CA ALA A 305 8.39 34.92 -8.44
C ALA A 305 7.58 35.96 -9.25
N ASP A 306 6.56 35.53 -9.98
CA ASP A 306 5.68 36.39 -10.77
C ASP A 306 4.65 37.14 -9.90
N ASP A 307 4.22 36.55 -8.78
CA ASP A 307 3.27 37.16 -7.84
C ASP A 307 3.79 37.09 -6.39
N SER A 308 4.24 38.23 -5.87
CA SER A 308 4.83 38.33 -4.53
C SER A 308 3.83 38.19 -3.36
N ASP A 309 2.54 38.30 -3.63
CA ASP A 309 1.45 38.14 -2.65
C ASP A 309 0.94 36.69 -2.58
N LEU A 310 1.31 35.87 -3.57
CA LEU A 310 1.02 34.44 -3.63
C LEU A 310 1.97 33.66 -2.71
N THR A 311 1.43 32.76 -1.92
CA THR A 311 2.18 31.84 -1.08
C THR A 311 1.71 30.41 -1.40
N ILE A 312 2.59 29.62 -1.97
CA ILE A 312 2.36 28.18 -2.22
C ILE A 312 3.27 27.41 -1.28
N THR A 313 2.67 26.61 -0.41
CA THR A 313 3.42 25.76 0.53
C THR A 313 3.22 24.31 0.12
N VAL A 314 4.30 23.56 0.02
CA VAL A 314 4.26 22.10 -0.17
C VAL A 314 3.85 21.50 1.17
N ALA A 315 2.64 20.99 1.27
CA ALA A 315 2.13 20.36 2.49
C ALA A 315 2.61 18.91 2.61
N ASN A 316 2.68 18.20 1.48
CA ASN A 316 3.22 16.85 1.39
C ASN A 316 3.92 16.63 0.05
N ASP A 317 5.04 15.95 0.06
CA ASP A 317 5.77 15.51 -1.13
C ASP A 317 6.21 14.05 -0.96
N THR A 318 5.56 13.17 -1.69
CA THR A 318 5.86 11.74 -1.66
C THR A 318 7.32 11.46 -2.10
N SER A 319 7.90 12.32 -2.95
CA SER A 319 9.29 12.17 -3.41
C SER A 319 10.30 12.32 -2.28
N ASP A 320 10.07 13.22 -1.32
CA ASP A 320 10.96 13.42 -0.17
C ASP A 320 10.96 12.16 0.71
N THR A 321 9.78 11.55 0.96
CA THR A 321 9.66 10.27 1.69
C THR A 321 10.37 9.12 0.96
N ILE A 322 10.27 9.07 -0.38
CA ILE A 322 10.97 8.07 -1.20
C ILE A 322 12.49 8.24 -1.05
N LEU A 323 12.98 9.45 -1.19
CA LEU A 323 14.42 9.74 -1.09
C LEU A 323 14.97 9.39 0.29
N ASP A 324 14.29 9.78 1.35
CA ASP A 324 14.70 9.46 2.72
C ASP A 324 14.71 7.96 2.97
N SER A 325 13.68 7.25 2.53
CA SER A 325 13.61 5.78 2.62
C SER A 325 14.76 5.10 1.88
N LEU A 326 15.04 5.52 0.65
CA LEU A 326 16.14 4.95 -0.15
C LEU A 326 17.52 5.29 0.42
N LYS A 327 17.69 6.49 0.97
CA LYS A 327 18.90 6.92 1.65
C LYS A 327 19.17 6.08 2.90
N ASP A 328 18.16 5.85 3.74
CA ASP A 328 18.25 5.01 4.94
C ASP A 328 18.71 3.59 4.60
N VAL A 329 18.12 2.99 3.56
CA VAL A 329 18.52 1.66 3.11
C VAL A 329 19.93 1.67 2.49
N ALA A 330 20.30 2.72 1.76
CA ALA A 330 21.66 2.87 1.22
C ALA A 330 22.70 3.01 2.33
N GLU A 331 22.43 3.79 3.37
CA GLU A 331 23.30 3.90 4.55
C GLU A 331 23.43 2.55 5.27
N THR A 332 22.33 1.82 5.43
CA THR A 332 22.32 0.45 5.98
C THR A 332 23.18 -0.49 5.14
N MET A 333 23.10 -0.41 3.81
CA MET A 333 23.92 -1.20 2.90
C MET A 333 25.42 -0.87 3.04
N VAL A 334 25.79 0.38 3.10
CA VAL A 334 27.19 0.82 3.32
C VAL A 334 27.70 0.31 4.67
N LEU A 335 26.91 0.41 5.71
CA LEU A 335 27.24 -0.10 7.05
C LEU A 335 27.44 -1.60 7.04
N ALA A 336 26.56 -2.36 6.35
CA ALA A 336 26.69 -3.80 6.18
C ALA A 336 28.00 -4.22 5.50
N VAL A 337 28.41 -3.47 4.46
CA VAL A 337 29.71 -3.67 3.77
C VAL A 337 30.88 -3.42 4.72
N ILE A 338 30.86 -2.33 5.48
CA ILE A 338 31.92 -1.98 6.44
C ILE A 338 32.02 -3.04 7.54
N ILE A 339 30.90 -3.47 8.10
CA ILE A 339 30.85 -4.53 9.11
C ILE A 339 31.44 -5.81 8.54
N SER A 340 31.07 -6.21 7.32
CA SER A 340 31.58 -7.40 6.66
C SER A 340 33.10 -7.34 6.48
N MET A 341 33.64 -6.21 6.02
CA MET A 341 35.08 -6.00 5.90
C MET A 341 35.80 -6.09 7.26
N PHE A 342 35.20 -5.54 8.31
CA PHE A 342 35.76 -5.56 9.66
C PHE A 342 35.83 -7.00 10.21
N ILE A 343 34.79 -7.81 9.99
CA ILE A 343 34.78 -9.21 10.43
C ILE A 343 35.86 -10.01 9.72
N ILE A 344 36.00 -9.84 8.41
CA ILE A 344 37.04 -10.52 7.64
C ILE A 344 38.45 -10.14 8.16
N PHE A 345 38.66 -8.86 8.47
CA PHE A 345 39.88 -8.40 9.11
C PHE A 345 40.13 -9.07 10.46
N LEU A 346 39.11 -9.24 11.28
CA LEU A 346 39.20 -9.88 12.59
C LEU A 346 39.65 -11.33 12.48
N PHE A 347 39.17 -12.07 11.47
CA PHE A 347 39.48 -13.51 11.28
C PHE A 347 40.81 -13.77 10.57
N PHE A 348 41.17 -12.98 9.55
CA PHE A 348 42.42 -13.18 8.80
C PHE A 348 43.60 -12.36 9.34
N GLY A 349 43.34 -11.25 10.03
CA GLY A 349 44.35 -10.37 10.56
C GLY A 349 45.16 -9.60 9.50
N ASP A 350 44.72 -9.61 8.24
CA ASP A 350 45.35 -8.91 7.11
C ASP A 350 44.33 -8.00 6.41
N TYR A 351 44.60 -6.68 6.38
CA TYR A 351 43.76 -5.68 5.72
C TYR A 351 43.66 -5.91 4.21
N LYS A 352 44.67 -6.58 3.58
CA LYS A 352 44.62 -6.91 2.16
C LYS A 352 43.53 -7.94 1.86
N ALA A 353 43.36 -8.92 2.76
CA ALA A 353 42.28 -9.91 2.65
C ALA A 353 40.90 -9.23 2.74
N SER A 354 40.74 -8.26 3.66
CA SER A 354 39.51 -7.48 3.77
C SER A 354 39.25 -6.63 2.50
N LEU A 355 40.30 -6.03 1.92
CA LEU A 355 40.17 -5.26 0.69
C LEU A 355 39.77 -6.11 -0.53
N ILE A 356 40.25 -7.39 -0.60
CA ILE A 356 39.86 -8.31 -1.68
C ILE A 356 38.36 -8.55 -1.65
N VAL A 357 37.83 -8.90 -0.49
CA VAL A 357 36.38 -9.12 -0.34
C VAL A 357 35.62 -7.80 -0.43
N GLY A 358 36.16 -6.71 0.17
CA GLY A 358 35.60 -5.36 0.10
C GLY A 358 35.49 -4.81 -1.34
N SER A 359 36.34 -5.25 -2.28
CA SER A 359 36.22 -4.89 -3.70
C SER A 359 35.23 -5.79 -4.47
N SER A 360 35.05 -7.03 -4.01
CA SER A 360 34.12 -7.99 -4.59
C SER A 360 32.65 -7.58 -4.38
N ILE A 361 32.30 -7.03 -3.21
CA ILE A 361 30.93 -6.65 -2.85
C ILE A 361 30.39 -5.54 -3.75
N PRO A 362 31.02 -4.34 -3.87
CA PRO A 362 30.50 -3.29 -4.74
C PRO A 362 30.40 -3.73 -6.20
N THR A 363 31.35 -4.53 -6.68
CA THR A 363 31.32 -5.06 -8.04
C THR A 363 30.08 -5.94 -8.25
N SER A 364 29.76 -6.81 -7.27
CA SER A 364 28.57 -7.66 -7.33
C SER A 364 27.28 -6.86 -7.24
N ILE A 365 27.23 -5.83 -6.39
CA ILE A 365 26.07 -4.92 -6.29
C ILE A 365 25.83 -4.21 -7.63
N LEU A 366 26.85 -3.64 -8.26
CA LEU A 366 26.72 -2.96 -9.55
C LEU A 366 26.27 -3.90 -10.66
N MET A 367 26.75 -5.15 -10.67
CA MET A 367 26.27 -6.18 -11.59
C MET A 367 24.79 -6.49 -11.37
N SER A 368 24.37 -6.56 -10.11
CA SER A 368 22.98 -6.81 -9.74
C SER A 368 22.06 -5.67 -10.13
N LEU A 369 22.51 -4.41 -9.93
CA LEU A 369 21.77 -3.22 -10.35
C LEU A 369 21.55 -3.16 -11.86
N ILE A 370 22.58 -3.50 -12.66
CA ILE A 370 22.42 -3.63 -14.12
C ILE A 370 21.34 -4.67 -14.45
N ALA A 371 21.38 -5.83 -13.79
CA ALA A 371 20.41 -6.90 -14.03
C ALA A 371 18.98 -6.52 -13.60
N ILE A 372 18.82 -5.81 -12.47
CA ILE A 372 17.54 -5.28 -11.97
C ILE A 372 16.94 -4.33 -12.99
N THR A 373 17.71 -3.33 -13.44
CA THR A 373 17.25 -2.34 -14.43
C THR A 373 16.93 -2.98 -15.78
N MET A 374 17.75 -3.94 -16.24
CA MET A 374 17.48 -4.69 -17.47
C MET A 374 16.23 -5.56 -17.38
N ALA A 375 15.88 -6.03 -16.18
CA ALA A 375 14.66 -6.79 -15.93
C ALA A 375 13.41 -5.90 -15.78
N GLY A 376 13.55 -4.57 -15.82
CA GLY A 376 12.46 -3.62 -15.70
C GLY A 376 11.96 -3.40 -14.27
N PHE A 377 12.71 -3.82 -13.24
CA PHE A 377 12.33 -3.58 -11.85
C PHE A 377 12.78 -2.20 -11.39
N SER A 378 11.94 -1.53 -10.58
CA SER A 378 12.26 -0.27 -9.91
C SER A 378 13.22 -0.48 -8.72
N LEU A 379 13.93 0.59 -8.37
CA LEU A 379 14.65 0.68 -7.11
C LEU A 379 13.70 1.20 -6.03
N ASN A 380 13.30 0.34 -5.13
CA ASN A 380 12.38 0.62 -4.04
C ASN A 380 12.88 0.00 -2.73
N VAL A 381 12.18 0.27 -1.62
CA VAL A 381 12.56 -0.23 -0.30
C VAL A 381 12.78 -1.76 -0.30
N ILE A 382 11.95 -2.51 -1.02
CA ILE A 382 12.00 -3.98 -1.07
C ILE A 382 13.22 -4.47 -1.86
N THR A 383 13.46 -3.94 -3.06
CA THR A 383 14.61 -4.32 -3.90
C THR A 383 15.93 -3.88 -3.29
N MET A 384 15.98 -2.69 -2.67
CA MET A 384 17.14 -2.20 -1.95
C MET A 384 17.43 -3.04 -0.69
N SER A 385 16.40 -3.42 0.06
CA SER A 385 16.54 -4.34 1.21
C SER A 385 17.03 -5.73 0.79
N ALA A 386 16.60 -6.22 -0.39
CA ALA A 386 17.15 -7.43 -0.98
C ALA A 386 18.64 -7.31 -1.32
N LEU A 387 19.11 -6.12 -1.74
CA LEU A 387 20.53 -5.84 -1.94
C LEU A 387 21.30 -5.86 -0.61
N VAL A 388 20.76 -5.25 0.46
CA VAL A 388 21.37 -5.29 1.81
C VAL A 388 21.52 -6.73 2.31
N LEU A 389 20.44 -7.51 2.19
CA LEU A 389 20.45 -8.93 2.50
C LEU A 389 21.47 -9.70 1.65
N GLY A 390 21.49 -9.38 0.35
CA GLY A 390 22.44 -9.91 -0.61
C GLY A 390 23.89 -9.66 -0.21
N VAL A 391 24.22 -8.51 0.39
CA VAL A 391 25.59 -8.22 0.88
C VAL A 391 26.07 -9.30 1.84
N GLY A 392 25.24 -9.68 2.82
CA GLY A 392 25.56 -10.74 3.78
C GLY A 392 25.83 -12.09 3.13
N MET A 393 25.03 -12.46 2.13
CA MET A 393 25.15 -13.74 1.42
C MET A 393 26.24 -13.73 0.34
N MET A 394 26.48 -12.60 -0.33
CA MET A 394 27.49 -12.46 -1.39
C MET A 394 28.93 -12.64 -0.86
N VAL A 395 29.15 -12.26 0.38
CA VAL A 395 30.47 -12.37 1.03
C VAL A 395 30.92 -13.81 1.17
N ASP A 396 29.98 -14.74 1.35
CA ASP A 396 30.26 -16.17 1.58
C ASP A 396 31.09 -16.78 0.44
N ASN A 397 30.69 -16.61 -0.82
CA ASN A 397 31.42 -17.11 -1.98
C ASN A 397 32.87 -16.59 -2.04
N SER A 398 33.03 -15.28 -1.76
CA SER A 398 34.35 -14.62 -1.78
C SER A 398 35.26 -15.12 -0.66
N ILE A 399 34.71 -15.36 0.53
CA ILE A 399 35.42 -15.91 1.69
C ILE A 399 35.92 -17.31 1.40
N VAL A 400 35.08 -18.21 0.87
CA VAL A 400 35.47 -19.62 0.59
C VAL A 400 36.58 -19.68 -0.44
N VAL A 401 36.52 -18.86 -1.51
CA VAL A 401 37.61 -18.78 -2.50
C VAL A 401 38.90 -18.27 -1.86
N LEU A 402 38.81 -17.17 -1.09
CA LEU A 402 39.96 -16.55 -0.44
C LEU A 402 40.65 -17.54 0.53
N GLU A 403 39.90 -18.25 1.35
CA GLU A 403 40.40 -19.26 2.28
C GLU A 403 41.09 -20.40 1.54
N SER A 404 40.52 -20.90 0.45
CA SER A 404 41.11 -21.92 -0.39
C SER A 404 42.42 -21.44 -1.04
N CYS A 405 42.48 -20.18 -1.48
CA CYS A 405 43.69 -19.58 -2.00
C CYS A 405 44.80 -19.47 -0.92
N PHE A 406 44.45 -19.11 0.33
CA PHE A 406 45.39 -19.08 1.44
C PHE A 406 45.93 -20.49 1.76
N ARG A 407 45.07 -21.50 1.79
CA ARG A 407 45.49 -22.90 2.00
C ARG A 407 46.42 -23.35 0.90
N ALA A 408 46.07 -23.10 -0.37
CA ALA A 408 46.91 -23.41 -1.50
C ALA A 408 48.28 -22.69 -1.46
N THR A 409 48.33 -21.47 -0.94
CA THR A 409 49.59 -20.72 -0.77
C THR A 409 50.44 -21.31 0.37
N ALA A 410 49.85 -21.83 1.44
CA ALA A 410 50.56 -22.46 2.56
C ALA A 410 51.20 -23.80 2.18
N GLU A 411 50.64 -24.50 1.21
CA GLU A 411 51.15 -25.80 0.71
C GLU A 411 52.28 -25.64 -0.33
N GLN A 412 52.51 -24.43 -0.85
CA GLN A 412 53.52 -24.17 -1.87
C GLN A 412 54.86 -23.69 -1.26
N GLU A 413 55.96 -24.22 -1.78
CA GLU A 413 57.33 -23.79 -1.43
C GLU A 413 57.70 -22.43 -2.00
N ASP A 414 57.20 -22.09 -3.20
CA ASP A 414 57.50 -20.83 -3.87
C ASP A 414 56.53 -19.70 -3.40
N LYS A 415 57.04 -18.72 -2.73
CA LYS A 415 56.31 -17.51 -2.26
C LYS A 415 56.39 -16.29 -3.22
N GLY A 416 56.87 -16.52 -4.44
CA GLY A 416 56.96 -15.50 -5.47
C GLY A 416 55.64 -15.26 -6.23
N ALA A 417 55.68 -14.37 -7.27
CA ALA A 417 54.49 -14.08 -8.10
C ALA A 417 53.90 -15.33 -8.80
N LEU A 418 54.74 -16.28 -9.19
CA LEU A 418 54.33 -17.54 -9.78
C LEU A 418 53.58 -18.43 -8.77
N GLY A 419 54.03 -18.44 -7.51
CA GLY A 419 53.35 -19.11 -6.40
C GLY A 419 51.93 -18.58 -6.14
N TYR A 420 51.79 -17.26 -6.11
CA TYR A 420 50.45 -16.65 -5.95
C TYR A 420 49.51 -16.92 -7.13
N PHE A 421 50.06 -16.93 -8.37
CA PHE A 421 49.30 -17.30 -9.56
C PHE A 421 48.80 -18.74 -9.50
N SER A 422 49.68 -19.65 -9.17
CA SER A 422 49.36 -21.07 -9.03
C SER A 422 48.37 -21.30 -7.89
N ALA A 423 48.57 -20.65 -6.74
CA ALA A 423 47.69 -20.74 -5.58
C ALA A 423 46.29 -20.20 -5.89
N ALA A 424 46.17 -19.03 -6.56
CA ALA A 424 44.89 -18.48 -6.99
C ALA A 424 44.14 -19.41 -7.95
N LEU A 425 44.88 -19.99 -8.93
CA LEU A 425 44.24 -20.89 -9.90
C LEU A 425 43.82 -22.23 -9.26
N HIS A 426 44.69 -22.80 -8.46
CA HIS A 426 44.45 -24.10 -7.83
C HIS A 426 43.44 -24.00 -6.71
N GLY A 427 43.56 -22.97 -5.85
CA GLY A 427 42.63 -22.72 -4.76
C GLY A 427 41.19 -22.46 -5.26
N THR A 428 41.02 -21.61 -6.28
CA THR A 428 39.71 -21.43 -6.89
C THR A 428 39.18 -22.74 -7.51
N GLY A 429 40.07 -23.53 -8.16
CA GLY A 429 39.67 -24.77 -8.80
C GLY A 429 39.14 -25.86 -7.85
N ILE A 430 39.67 -25.94 -6.62
CA ILE A 430 39.23 -26.90 -5.60
C ILE A 430 37.77 -26.63 -5.18
N VAL A 431 37.39 -25.35 -5.00
CA VAL A 431 36.13 -25.02 -4.37
C VAL A 431 35.01 -24.61 -5.36
N ILE A 432 35.34 -24.48 -6.65
CA ILE A 432 34.40 -23.94 -7.65
C ILE A 432 33.10 -24.76 -7.76
N ASN A 433 33.18 -26.08 -7.79
CA ASN A 433 32.02 -26.95 -7.90
C ASN A 433 31.13 -26.88 -6.65
N SER A 434 31.75 -26.78 -5.47
CA SER A 434 31.02 -26.63 -4.20
C SER A 434 30.30 -25.27 -4.13
N ILE A 435 30.96 -24.19 -4.57
CA ILE A 435 30.36 -22.82 -4.60
C ILE A 435 29.21 -22.73 -5.61
N ILE A 436 29.39 -23.34 -6.80
CA ILE A 436 28.30 -23.39 -7.80
C ILE A 436 27.10 -24.15 -7.22
N GLY A 437 27.31 -25.31 -6.63
CA GLY A 437 26.24 -26.10 -6.00
C GLY A 437 25.52 -25.32 -4.90
N SER A 438 26.27 -24.68 -4.01
CA SER A 438 25.73 -23.85 -2.92
C SER A 438 24.94 -22.66 -3.46
N THR A 439 25.48 -21.94 -4.46
CA THR A 439 24.79 -20.80 -5.08
C THR A 439 23.47 -21.22 -5.76
N ILE A 440 23.49 -22.35 -6.51
CA ILE A 440 22.28 -22.91 -7.13
C ILE A 440 21.24 -23.26 -6.07
N THR A 441 21.65 -23.91 -4.97
CA THR A 441 20.75 -24.28 -3.87
C THR A 441 20.11 -23.04 -3.26
N THR A 442 20.88 -21.96 -3.06
CA THR A 442 20.33 -20.69 -2.56
C THR A 442 19.39 -20.01 -3.57
N CYS A 443 19.77 -19.95 -4.86
CA CYS A 443 18.92 -19.35 -5.89
C CYS A 443 17.57 -20.07 -6.06
N VAL A 444 17.57 -21.39 -5.98
CA VAL A 444 16.37 -22.22 -6.16
C VAL A 444 15.31 -21.97 -5.07
N VAL A 445 15.72 -21.54 -3.88
CA VAL A 445 14.79 -21.14 -2.80
C VAL A 445 13.90 -19.97 -3.21
N PHE A 446 14.43 -19.05 -4.01
CA PHE A 446 13.71 -17.86 -4.44
C PHE A 446 12.87 -18.07 -5.71
N LEU A 447 13.07 -19.19 -6.40
CA LEU A 447 12.30 -19.49 -7.62
C LEU A 447 10.77 -19.54 -7.40
N PRO A 448 10.26 -20.11 -6.29
CA PRO A 448 8.82 -20.09 -6.02
C PRO A 448 8.20 -18.70 -5.96
N LEU A 449 8.96 -17.65 -5.57
CA LEU A 449 8.46 -16.27 -5.54
C LEU A 449 8.12 -15.75 -6.94
N ALA A 450 8.80 -16.27 -7.98
CA ALA A 450 8.50 -15.89 -9.37
C ALA A 450 7.12 -16.39 -9.84
N PHE A 451 6.56 -17.41 -9.18
CA PHE A 451 5.28 -18.04 -9.51
C PHE A 451 4.16 -17.67 -8.54
N LEU A 452 4.44 -16.78 -7.57
CA LEU A 452 3.38 -16.24 -6.72
C LEU A 452 2.51 -15.28 -7.53
N ASN A 453 1.21 -15.40 -7.33
CA ASN A 453 0.20 -14.47 -7.80
C ASN A 453 -0.27 -13.62 -6.61
N GLY A 454 -1.11 -12.64 -6.87
CA GLY A 454 -1.62 -11.77 -5.84
C GLY A 454 -0.67 -10.64 -5.46
N MET A 455 -1.04 -9.90 -4.43
CA MET A 455 -0.25 -8.82 -3.87
C MET A 455 1.14 -9.30 -3.41
N THR A 456 1.20 -10.44 -2.73
CA THR A 456 2.46 -11.08 -2.32
C THR A 456 3.39 -11.34 -3.52
N GLY A 457 2.82 -11.78 -4.65
CA GLY A 457 3.60 -12.01 -5.87
C GLY A 457 4.19 -10.73 -6.43
N GLN A 458 3.40 -9.68 -6.55
CA GLN A 458 3.84 -8.38 -7.08
C GLN A 458 4.91 -7.74 -6.19
N MET A 459 4.75 -7.79 -4.88
CA MET A 459 5.71 -7.23 -3.92
C MET A 459 7.04 -7.99 -3.88
N PHE A 460 7.00 -9.33 -3.88
CA PHE A 460 8.18 -10.13 -3.55
C PHE A 460 8.86 -10.80 -4.73
N LYS A 461 8.26 -10.77 -5.91
CA LYS A 461 8.91 -11.21 -7.15
C LYS A 461 10.16 -10.38 -7.47
N PRO A 462 10.15 -9.02 -7.39
CA PRO A 462 11.37 -8.21 -7.54
C PRO A 462 12.44 -8.54 -6.50
N LEU A 463 12.07 -8.78 -5.24
CA LEU A 463 12.99 -9.19 -4.17
C LEU A 463 13.68 -10.52 -4.52
N GLY A 464 12.89 -11.54 -4.90
CA GLY A 464 13.42 -12.85 -5.25
C GLY A 464 14.42 -12.78 -6.42
N PHE A 465 14.08 -12.08 -7.49
CA PHE A 465 15.00 -11.89 -8.61
C PHE A 465 16.23 -11.09 -8.24
N THR A 466 16.10 -10.05 -7.42
CA THR A 466 17.24 -9.25 -6.93
C THR A 466 18.24 -10.12 -6.20
N ILE A 467 17.78 -11.03 -5.30
CA ILE A 467 18.68 -11.95 -4.59
C ILE A 467 19.33 -12.94 -5.56
N VAL A 468 18.60 -13.48 -6.53
CA VAL A 468 19.17 -14.37 -7.57
C VAL A 468 20.24 -13.65 -8.38
N PHE A 469 20.02 -12.38 -8.76
CA PHE A 469 21.02 -11.55 -9.44
C PHE A 469 22.24 -11.31 -8.57
N CYS A 470 22.05 -10.98 -7.28
CA CYS A 470 23.12 -10.81 -6.29
C CYS A 470 23.98 -12.07 -6.13
N MET A 471 23.34 -13.21 -6.00
CA MET A 471 24.04 -14.49 -5.84
C MET A 471 24.81 -14.90 -7.11
N SER A 472 24.21 -14.66 -8.27
CA SER A 472 24.83 -14.90 -9.57
C SER A 472 26.04 -13.96 -9.80
N ALA A 473 25.88 -12.69 -9.47
CA ALA A 473 26.95 -11.68 -9.53
C ALA A 473 28.09 -12.01 -8.56
N SER A 474 27.76 -12.45 -7.35
CA SER A 474 28.74 -12.90 -6.34
C SER A 474 29.55 -14.10 -6.82
N LEU A 475 28.90 -15.09 -7.43
CA LEU A 475 29.58 -16.24 -8.00
C LEU A 475 30.58 -15.81 -9.09
N LEU A 476 30.14 -14.95 -10.00
CA LEU A 476 30.99 -14.39 -11.05
C LEU A 476 32.16 -13.60 -10.46
N SER A 477 31.92 -12.75 -9.46
CA SER A 477 32.93 -11.98 -8.77
C SER A 477 33.94 -12.87 -8.02
N ALA A 478 33.47 -13.92 -7.34
CA ALA A 478 34.32 -14.89 -6.65
C ALA A 478 35.25 -15.67 -7.61
N MET A 479 34.78 -15.90 -8.86
CA MET A 479 35.60 -16.59 -9.89
C MET A 479 36.53 -15.65 -10.66
N THR A 480 36.29 -14.33 -10.62
CA THR A 480 36.98 -13.31 -11.43
C THR A 480 37.73 -12.28 -10.59
N VAL A 481 37.02 -11.50 -9.79
CA VAL A 481 37.57 -10.39 -9.01
C VAL A 481 38.47 -10.89 -7.87
N VAL A 482 37.99 -11.87 -7.10
CA VAL A 482 38.71 -12.37 -5.93
C VAL A 482 40.10 -12.97 -6.30
N PRO A 483 40.21 -13.91 -7.27
CA PRO A 483 41.53 -14.45 -7.62
C PRO A 483 42.42 -13.40 -8.31
N LEU A 484 41.87 -12.46 -9.04
CA LEU A 484 42.63 -11.35 -9.64
C LEU A 484 43.19 -10.43 -8.56
N CYS A 485 42.39 -9.98 -7.60
CA CYS A 485 42.83 -9.15 -6.49
C CYS A 485 43.82 -9.91 -5.58
N TYR A 486 43.64 -11.25 -5.40
CA TYR A 486 44.59 -12.09 -4.67
C TYR A 486 45.99 -12.04 -5.30
N LEU A 487 46.06 -12.11 -6.63
CA LEU A 487 47.32 -11.98 -7.36
C LEU A 487 47.97 -10.58 -7.21
N PHE A 488 47.16 -9.51 -7.24
CA PHE A 488 47.68 -8.15 -7.13
C PHE A 488 48.11 -7.76 -5.70
N TYR A 489 47.25 -8.03 -4.71
CA TYR A 489 47.48 -7.59 -3.32
C TYR A 489 48.44 -8.51 -2.57
N LYS A 490 48.60 -9.79 -3.00
CA LYS A 490 49.47 -10.78 -2.37
C LYS A 490 49.27 -10.84 -0.85
N PRO A 491 48.05 -11.15 -0.39
CA PRO A 491 47.76 -11.17 1.05
C PRO A 491 48.55 -12.30 1.73
N SER A 492 48.86 -12.10 3.02
CA SER A 492 49.49 -13.09 3.85
C SER A 492 48.67 -13.34 5.10
N GLU A 493 48.41 -14.60 5.45
CA GLU A 493 47.73 -14.90 6.70
C GLU A 493 48.60 -14.48 7.88
N ALA A 494 48.12 -13.56 8.72
CA ALA A 494 48.89 -13.10 9.87
C ALA A 494 49.04 -14.20 10.89
N LYS A 495 50.26 -14.48 11.29
CA LYS A 495 50.61 -15.51 12.34
C LYS A 495 49.90 -15.27 13.68
N ARG A 496 49.27 -14.07 13.87
CA ARG A 496 48.52 -13.66 15.06
C ARG A 496 47.20 -12.93 14.69
N ALA A 497 46.32 -13.59 13.93
CA ALA A 497 44.95 -13.08 13.80
C ALA A 497 44.31 -13.01 15.21
N LEU A 498 43.53 -11.90 15.42
CA LEU A 498 42.85 -11.69 16.72
C LEU A 498 41.98 -12.88 17.14
N MET A 499 41.28 -13.50 16.17
CA MET A 499 40.43 -14.69 16.41
C MET A 499 41.16 -16.01 16.31
N GLY A 500 42.48 -16.06 15.95
CA GLY A 500 43.20 -17.31 15.78
C GLY A 500 43.25 -18.19 17.04
N ARG A 501 43.69 -17.63 18.18
CA ARG A 501 43.73 -18.32 19.46
C ARG A 501 42.33 -18.73 20.02
N PRO A 502 41.31 -17.90 20.01
CA PRO A 502 39.93 -18.28 20.37
C PRO A 502 39.42 -19.44 19.53
N ILE A 503 39.62 -19.41 18.21
CA ILE A 503 39.18 -20.50 17.30
C ILE A 503 39.92 -21.83 17.60
N GLU A 504 41.21 -21.81 17.79
CA GLU A 504 41.96 -23.05 18.16
C GLU A 504 41.45 -23.64 19.48
N ARG A 505 41.11 -22.82 20.47
CA ARG A 505 40.51 -23.29 21.73
C ARG A 505 39.12 -23.88 21.47
N LEU A 506 38.31 -23.22 20.63
CA LEU A 506 36.97 -23.67 20.27
C LEU A 506 37.04 -25.01 19.51
N GLN A 507 38.00 -25.17 18.59
CA GLN A 507 38.20 -26.44 17.87
C GLN A 507 38.59 -27.58 18.81
N LYS A 508 39.45 -27.32 19.78
CA LYS A 508 39.82 -28.32 20.80
C LYS A 508 38.63 -28.70 21.67
N TRP A 509 37.86 -27.73 22.12
CA TRP A 509 36.66 -27.93 22.89
C TRP A 509 35.58 -28.70 22.11
N TYR A 510 35.39 -28.37 20.83
CA TYR A 510 34.49 -29.05 19.93
C TYR A 510 34.81 -30.53 19.77
N ARG A 511 36.10 -30.88 19.52
CA ARG A 511 36.52 -32.26 19.44
C ARG A 511 36.13 -33.08 20.68
N GLY A 512 36.32 -32.51 21.86
CA GLY A 512 35.98 -33.18 23.13
C GLY A 512 34.47 -33.32 23.35
N ILE A 513 33.68 -32.35 22.98
CA ILE A 513 32.21 -32.41 23.09
C ILE A 513 31.64 -33.37 22.04
N MET A 514 32.11 -33.27 20.79
CA MET A 514 31.59 -34.09 19.70
C MET A 514 31.84 -35.56 19.95
N ASP A 515 32.99 -35.93 20.49
CA ASP A 515 33.31 -37.30 20.88
C ASP A 515 32.33 -37.84 21.94
N ARG A 516 31.92 -37.00 22.92
CA ARG A 516 30.90 -37.35 23.93
C ARG A 516 29.50 -37.47 23.34
N LEU A 517 29.08 -36.52 22.44
CA LEU A 517 27.75 -36.50 21.82
C LEU A 517 27.54 -37.72 20.92
N LEU A 518 28.60 -38.19 20.20
CA LEU A 518 28.56 -39.38 19.37
C LEU A 518 28.37 -40.66 20.18
N ASN A 519 28.72 -40.64 21.49
CA ASN A 519 28.46 -41.75 22.40
C ASN A 519 27.02 -41.72 22.97
N HIS A 520 26.37 -40.55 23.04
CA HIS A 520 25.05 -40.38 23.64
C HIS A 520 23.99 -39.97 22.60
N LYS A 521 23.93 -40.64 21.45
CA LYS A 521 23.04 -40.31 20.32
C LYS A 521 21.56 -40.21 20.70
N ALA A 522 21.07 -41.07 21.61
CA ALA A 522 19.69 -41.05 22.08
C ALA A 522 19.34 -39.75 22.84
N MET A 523 20.32 -39.24 23.63
CA MET A 523 20.11 -37.95 24.33
C MET A 523 20.00 -36.78 23.36
N VAL A 524 20.80 -36.76 22.28
CA VAL A 524 20.70 -35.73 21.23
C VAL A 524 19.37 -35.82 20.50
N MET A 525 18.87 -37.04 20.24
CA MET A 525 17.54 -37.23 19.63
C MET A 525 16.42 -36.74 20.55
N GLY A 526 16.49 -37.05 21.86
CA GLY A 526 15.53 -36.55 22.84
C GLY A 526 15.52 -35.00 22.93
N PHE A 527 16.72 -34.40 22.92
CA PHE A 527 16.87 -32.94 22.88
C PHE A 527 16.31 -32.34 21.60
N SER A 528 16.49 -32.97 20.45
CA SER A 528 15.93 -32.53 19.17
C SER A 528 14.40 -32.47 19.21
N VAL A 529 13.74 -33.48 19.77
CA VAL A 529 12.28 -33.50 19.92
C VAL A 529 11.83 -32.39 20.88
N LEU A 530 12.56 -32.17 21.98
CA LEU A 530 12.26 -31.06 22.90
C LEU A 530 12.34 -29.70 22.20
N VAL A 531 13.35 -29.45 21.37
CA VAL A 531 13.52 -28.23 20.58
C VAL A 531 12.34 -28.03 19.63
N LEU A 532 11.90 -29.08 18.94
CA LEU A 532 10.72 -29.01 18.06
C LEU A 532 9.43 -28.67 18.82
N VAL A 533 9.21 -29.30 19.99
CA VAL A 533 8.06 -28.98 20.84
C VAL A 533 8.12 -27.51 21.29
N LEU A 534 9.31 -27.04 21.69
CA LEU A 534 9.51 -25.65 22.06
C LEU A 534 9.21 -24.70 20.90
N THR A 535 9.61 -25.04 19.68
CA THR A 535 9.30 -24.26 18.48
C THR A 535 7.79 -24.07 18.31
N VAL A 536 7.00 -25.15 18.45
CA VAL A 536 5.54 -25.10 18.36
C VAL A 536 4.94 -24.22 19.47
N ILE A 537 5.44 -24.33 20.71
CA ILE A 537 4.99 -23.51 21.84
C ILE A 537 5.32 -22.02 21.61
N LEU A 538 6.49 -21.71 21.07
CA LEU A 538 6.88 -20.32 20.79
C LEU A 538 6.04 -19.73 19.66
N ALA A 539 5.74 -20.51 18.62
CA ALA A 539 4.91 -20.09 17.52
C ALA A 539 3.43 -19.91 17.89
N SER A 540 2.92 -20.76 18.81
CA SER A 540 1.55 -20.63 19.30
C SER A 540 1.41 -19.40 20.19
N GLY A 541 0.51 -18.47 19.82
CA GLY A 541 0.25 -17.24 20.57
C GLY A 541 1.08 -16.03 20.13
N MET A 542 1.73 -16.10 18.97
CA MET A 542 2.25 -14.90 18.31
C MET A 542 1.15 -14.25 17.46
N GLN A 543 1.12 -12.92 17.48
CA GLN A 543 0.22 -12.15 16.65
C GLN A 543 0.67 -12.23 15.18
N THR A 544 -0.31 -12.19 14.27
CA THR A 544 -0.08 -12.15 12.83
C THR A 544 -0.63 -10.85 12.27
N GLU A 545 0.13 -10.21 11.41
CA GLU A 545 -0.27 -8.98 10.70
C GLU A 545 0.22 -9.05 9.24
N LEU A 546 -0.45 -8.35 8.33
CA LEU A 546 -0.05 -8.36 6.93
C LEU A 546 1.35 -7.75 6.78
N MET A 547 1.52 -6.53 7.24
CA MET A 547 2.80 -5.82 7.24
C MET A 547 2.99 -5.09 8.55
N THR A 548 4.23 -4.91 8.94
CA THR A 548 4.61 -4.08 10.07
C THR A 548 4.49 -2.62 9.65
N SER A 549 3.84 -1.77 10.46
CA SER A 549 3.72 -0.35 10.17
C SER A 549 5.07 0.36 10.27
N ASP A 550 5.35 1.22 9.29
CA ASP A 550 6.50 2.12 9.33
C ASP A 550 6.17 3.35 10.17
N ASP A 551 7.16 3.88 10.86
CA ASP A 551 7.05 5.14 11.61
C ASP A 551 7.29 6.33 10.66
N THR A 552 6.27 6.63 9.83
CA THR A 552 6.36 7.67 8.77
C THR A 552 6.35 9.10 9.30
N GLY A 553 6.07 9.30 10.58
CA GLY A 553 5.91 10.64 11.15
C GLY A 553 4.62 11.36 10.73
N THR A 554 3.66 10.65 10.14
CA THR A 554 2.38 11.22 9.72
C THR A 554 1.24 10.57 10.48
N VAL A 555 0.37 11.39 11.09
CA VAL A 555 -0.86 10.95 11.74
C VAL A 555 -2.04 11.43 10.92
N SER A 556 -2.94 10.53 10.54
CA SER A 556 -4.22 10.84 9.91
C SER A 556 -5.33 10.76 10.96
N VAL A 557 -6.12 11.83 11.04
CA VAL A 557 -7.34 11.92 11.84
C VAL A 557 -8.51 11.96 10.88
N SER A 558 -9.22 10.85 10.74
CA SER A 558 -10.45 10.76 9.94
C SER A 558 -11.64 11.17 10.79
N ILE A 559 -12.43 12.09 10.29
CA ILE A 559 -13.58 12.67 10.99
C ILE A 559 -14.81 12.43 10.13
N GLU A 560 -15.72 11.59 10.60
CA GLU A 560 -17.03 11.36 9.98
C GLU A 560 -18.08 12.13 10.79
N THR A 561 -18.70 13.10 10.17
CA THR A 561 -19.77 13.88 10.82
C THR A 561 -21.10 13.16 10.71
N ARG A 562 -22.00 13.39 11.68
CA ARG A 562 -23.36 12.85 11.56
C ARG A 562 -24.06 13.48 10.36
N PRO A 563 -24.74 12.70 9.51
CA PRO A 563 -25.48 13.22 8.38
C PRO A 563 -26.55 14.23 8.82
N GLY A 564 -26.75 15.28 8.03
CA GLY A 564 -27.78 16.31 8.31
C GLY A 564 -27.40 17.33 9.37
N LEU A 565 -26.14 17.40 9.81
CA LEU A 565 -25.66 18.48 10.67
C LEU A 565 -25.57 19.81 9.90
N LYS A 566 -25.90 20.92 10.59
CA LYS A 566 -25.64 22.25 10.05
C LYS A 566 -24.13 22.53 9.99
N GLN A 567 -23.71 23.29 8.97
CA GLN A 567 -22.32 23.67 8.73
C GLN A 567 -21.63 24.24 9.98
N GLU A 568 -22.34 25.09 10.76
CA GLU A 568 -21.81 25.65 11.99
C GLU A 568 -21.41 24.58 13.04
N LYS A 569 -22.15 23.48 13.12
CA LYS A 569 -21.85 22.39 14.05
C LYS A 569 -20.74 21.46 13.55
N ILE A 570 -20.62 21.35 12.24
CA ILE A 570 -19.50 20.67 11.59
C ILE A 570 -18.21 21.44 11.86
N GLU A 571 -18.22 22.74 11.63
CA GLU A 571 -17.06 23.62 11.88
C GLU A 571 -16.63 23.61 13.35
N GLU A 572 -17.59 23.55 14.30
CA GLU A 572 -17.30 23.42 15.74
C GLU A 572 -16.55 22.10 16.04
N ALA A 573 -17.00 20.97 15.50
CA ALA A 573 -16.35 19.67 15.70
C ALA A 573 -14.95 19.62 15.05
N LEU A 574 -14.83 20.13 13.83
CA LEU A 574 -13.54 20.22 13.14
C LEU A 574 -12.54 21.11 13.88
N ALA A 575 -12.99 22.27 14.39
CA ALA A 575 -12.15 23.19 15.16
C ALA A 575 -11.70 22.60 16.48
N GLU A 576 -12.53 21.78 17.15
CA GLU A 576 -12.16 21.08 18.37
C GLU A 576 -11.08 20.01 18.11
N ALA A 577 -11.22 19.23 17.04
CA ALA A 577 -10.21 18.27 16.63
C ALA A 577 -8.89 18.96 16.21
N GLU A 578 -8.99 20.05 15.44
CA GLU A 578 -7.84 20.86 15.01
C GLU A 578 -7.10 21.49 16.19
N ALA A 579 -7.81 21.90 17.25
CA ALA A 579 -7.22 22.46 18.45
C ALA A 579 -6.35 21.43 19.20
N ILE A 580 -6.75 20.17 19.24
CA ILE A 580 -5.96 19.09 19.86
C ILE A 580 -4.67 18.86 19.08
N VAL A 581 -4.76 18.78 17.74
CA VAL A 581 -3.59 18.58 16.87
C VAL A 581 -2.61 19.75 16.99
N SER A 582 -3.11 20.99 16.91
CA SER A 582 -2.31 22.22 16.97
C SER A 582 -1.63 22.45 18.33
N ALA A 583 -2.21 21.93 19.42
CA ALA A 583 -1.65 22.04 20.78
C ALA A 583 -0.48 21.08 21.03
N SER A 584 -0.24 20.10 20.14
CA SER A 584 0.80 19.10 20.33
C SER A 584 2.19 19.62 19.92
N ASP A 585 3.14 19.57 20.85
CA ASP A 585 4.54 19.94 20.61
C ASP A 585 5.26 19.03 19.59
N GLN A 586 4.67 17.87 19.25
CA GLN A 586 5.24 16.89 18.30
C GLN A 586 4.96 17.26 16.84
N VAL A 587 3.98 18.13 16.57
CA VAL A 587 3.54 18.52 15.23
C VAL A 587 4.46 19.58 14.64
N ASP A 588 4.88 19.40 13.40
CA ASP A 588 5.55 20.40 12.57
C ASP A 588 4.54 21.21 11.76
N SER A 589 3.66 20.52 11.04
CA SER A 589 2.58 21.13 10.26
C SER A 589 1.39 20.17 10.18
N TYR A 590 0.22 20.73 9.85
CA TYR A 590 -0.97 19.92 9.63
C TYR A 590 -1.88 20.55 8.59
N MET A 591 -2.66 19.71 7.94
CA MET A 591 -3.63 20.11 6.93
C MET A 591 -5.00 19.48 7.23
N LEU A 592 -6.01 20.29 7.39
CA LEU A 592 -7.41 19.88 7.49
C LEU A 592 -8.06 19.98 6.13
N ARG A 593 -8.73 18.93 5.70
CA ARG A 593 -9.59 18.86 4.51
C ARG A 593 -10.94 18.29 4.91
N TYR A 594 -12.03 18.91 4.47
CA TYR A 594 -13.39 18.44 4.66
C TYR A 594 -14.16 18.54 3.34
N ASN A 595 -14.98 17.55 2.99
CA ASN A 595 -15.66 17.47 1.70
C ASN A 595 -17.20 17.38 1.79
N GLY A 596 -17.78 17.82 2.90
CA GLY A 596 -19.24 17.81 3.13
C GLY A 596 -19.73 16.66 4.00
N ASP A 597 -19.14 15.45 3.91
CA ASP A 597 -19.53 14.27 4.71
C ASP A 597 -18.43 13.82 5.66
N SER A 598 -17.19 13.92 5.21
CA SER A 598 -16.02 13.49 5.96
C SER A 598 -14.89 14.50 5.92
N GLY A 599 -14.13 14.58 7.01
CA GLY A 599 -12.93 15.38 7.15
C GLY A 599 -11.71 14.53 7.43
N GLU A 600 -10.55 15.04 7.04
CA GLU A 600 -9.26 14.45 7.36
C GLU A 600 -8.31 15.53 7.82
N ILE A 601 -7.66 15.31 8.99
CA ILE A 601 -6.49 16.09 9.38
C ILE A 601 -5.26 15.22 9.17
N SER A 602 -4.44 15.60 8.21
CA SER A 602 -3.11 15.02 8.00
C SER A 602 -2.09 15.83 8.79
N ALA A 603 -1.58 15.27 9.88
CA ALA A 603 -0.60 15.94 10.75
C ALA A 603 0.80 15.35 10.51
N TYR A 604 1.76 16.20 10.20
CA TYR A 604 3.16 15.86 9.97
C TYR A 604 3.94 16.16 11.25
N LEU A 605 4.57 15.13 11.80
CA LEU A 605 5.32 15.23 13.05
C LEU A 605 6.77 15.63 12.80
N LYS A 606 7.39 16.28 13.79
CA LYS A 606 8.81 16.67 13.76
C LYS A 606 9.73 15.46 13.66
N ASP A 607 10.86 15.60 12.99
CA ASP A 607 11.87 14.54 12.88
C ASP A 607 12.53 14.21 14.22
N ASP A 608 12.70 15.22 15.10
CA ASP A 608 13.31 15.09 16.43
C ASP A 608 12.29 14.75 17.54
N ARG A 609 11.11 14.24 17.15
CA ARG A 609 10.03 13.87 18.06
C ARG A 609 10.47 12.88 19.15
N THR A 610 9.89 13.02 20.31
CA THR A 610 10.20 12.17 21.48
C THR A 610 9.30 10.94 21.62
N MET A 611 8.17 10.93 20.89
CA MET A 611 7.16 9.86 20.87
C MET A 611 7.13 9.22 19.48
N LYS A 612 6.78 7.94 19.43
CA LYS A 612 6.50 7.27 18.15
C LYS A 612 5.16 7.76 17.60
N THR A 613 5.02 7.71 16.29
CA THR A 613 3.77 8.13 15.60
C THR A 613 2.55 7.38 16.13
N ASP A 614 2.66 6.07 16.38
CA ASP A 614 1.60 5.25 16.97
C ASP A 614 1.19 5.73 18.38
N ASP A 615 2.16 6.10 19.21
CA ASP A 615 1.89 6.57 20.58
C ASP A 615 1.16 7.92 20.57
N VAL A 616 1.53 8.81 19.62
CA VAL A 616 0.85 10.09 19.39
C VAL A 616 -0.59 9.86 18.93
N ALA A 617 -0.79 8.96 17.96
CA ALA A 617 -2.11 8.62 17.46
C ALA A 617 -3.01 8.03 18.58
N ASP A 618 -2.46 7.15 19.42
CA ASP A 618 -3.18 6.57 20.56
C ASP A 618 -3.54 7.60 21.63
N GLN A 619 -2.71 8.63 21.80
CA GLN A 619 -3.00 9.73 22.72
C GLN A 619 -4.14 10.59 22.17
N TRP A 620 -4.04 11.03 20.90
CA TRP A 620 -5.05 11.88 20.28
C TRP A 620 -6.41 11.17 20.17
N GLN A 621 -6.44 9.86 19.90
CA GLN A 621 -7.68 9.09 19.89
C GLN A 621 -8.43 9.26 21.21
N LYS A 622 -7.75 9.10 22.35
CA LYS A 622 -8.36 9.24 23.68
C LYS A 622 -8.85 10.65 23.99
N GLU A 623 -8.14 11.65 23.46
CA GLU A 623 -8.52 13.07 23.65
C GLU A 623 -9.71 13.44 22.75
N MET A 624 -9.82 12.83 21.56
CA MET A 624 -10.87 13.09 20.57
C MET A 624 -12.12 12.22 20.73
N ASP A 625 -12.07 11.12 21.46
CA ASP A 625 -13.22 10.20 21.69
C ASP A 625 -14.47 10.88 22.27
N ASN A 626 -14.34 12.07 22.86
CA ASN A 626 -15.45 12.79 23.47
C ASN A 626 -15.99 13.96 22.62
N ILE A 627 -15.46 14.19 21.43
CA ILE A 627 -15.96 15.24 20.55
C ILE A 627 -17.36 14.85 20.07
N ALA A 628 -18.32 15.76 20.26
CA ALA A 628 -19.72 15.48 19.96
C ALA A 628 -20.02 15.58 18.46
N ASN A 629 -21.05 14.87 18.01
CA ASN A 629 -21.61 14.93 16.65
C ASN A 629 -20.71 14.40 15.52
N CYS A 630 -19.63 13.71 15.83
CA CYS A 630 -18.76 13.06 14.86
C CYS A 630 -18.20 11.76 15.41
N THR A 631 -17.76 10.89 14.50
CA THR A 631 -16.94 9.72 14.81
C THR A 631 -15.52 10.02 14.32
N ILE A 632 -14.53 9.88 15.19
CA ILE A 632 -13.14 10.20 14.88
C ILE A 632 -12.28 8.94 15.01
N ASP A 633 -11.54 8.63 13.94
CA ASP A 633 -10.51 7.58 13.94
C ASP A 633 -9.13 8.21 13.71
N VAL A 634 -8.25 8.02 14.70
CA VAL A 634 -6.89 8.55 14.66
C VAL A 634 -5.91 7.42 14.41
N SER A 635 -5.16 7.48 13.35
CA SER A 635 -4.21 6.44 12.98
C SER A 635 -2.87 7.01 12.50
N ALA A 636 -1.79 6.28 12.77
CA ALA A 636 -0.53 6.55 12.12
C ALA A 636 -0.68 6.19 10.63
N SER A 637 -0.37 7.13 9.75
CA SER A 637 -0.35 6.86 8.30
C SER A 637 0.78 5.90 7.98
N THR A 638 0.48 4.88 7.20
CA THR A 638 1.45 3.91 6.70
C THR A 638 1.39 3.87 5.19
N SER A 639 2.44 3.38 4.55
CA SER A 639 2.48 3.21 3.09
C SER A 639 1.34 2.35 2.52
N MET A 640 0.53 1.73 3.38
CA MET A 640 -0.62 0.90 3.05
C MET A 640 -1.87 1.29 3.86
N SER A 641 -2.06 2.57 4.14
CA SER A 641 -3.22 3.09 4.90
C SER A 641 -4.57 2.68 4.32
N PHE A 642 -4.64 2.42 3.00
CA PHE A 642 -5.86 1.95 2.35
C PHE A 642 -6.41 0.61 2.90
N MET A 643 -5.60 -0.15 3.65
CA MET A 643 -6.04 -1.40 4.31
C MET A 643 -6.62 -1.19 5.71
N GLY A 644 -6.64 0.05 6.22
CA GLY A 644 -7.09 0.39 7.57
C GLY A 644 -6.28 -0.31 8.68
N ARG A 645 -6.19 0.29 9.84
CA ARG A 645 -5.69 -0.35 11.06
C ARG A 645 -6.90 -0.83 11.85
N GLN A 646 -7.09 -2.14 11.95
CA GLN A 646 -8.11 -2.67 12.84
C GLN A 646 -7.64 -2.48 14.28
N ARG A 647 -8.28 -1.55 14.99
CA ARG A 647 -8.21 -1.47 16.46
C ARG A 647 -9.43 -2.20 17.00
N GLY A 648 -9.20 -3.06 17.97
CA GLY A 648 -10.30 -3.71 18.67
C GLY A 648 -10.89 -4.93 17.98
N TYR A 649 -12.17 -5.16 18.25
CA TYR A 649 -12.98 -6.25 17.74
C TYR A 649 -13.88 -5.76 16.61
N GLU A 650 -13.96 -6.52 15.55
CA GLU A 650 -14.84 -6.24 14.42
C GLU A 650 -15.55 -7.53 13.99
N VAL A 651 -16.84 -7.45 13.78
CA VAL A 651 -17.65 -8.53 13.21
C VAL A 651 -18.56 -7.98 12.13
N ILE A 652 -18.56 -8.66 10.99
CA ILE A 652 -19.42 -8.37 9.86
C ILE A 652 -20.55 -9.37 9.87
N LEU A 653 -21.78 -8.89 9.84
CA LEU A 653 -22.99 -9.71 9.74
C LEU A 653 -23.52 -9.63 8.31
N HIS A 654 -23.75 -10.77 7.67
CA HIS A 654 -24.36 -10.87 6.36
C HIS A 654 -25.77 -11.45 6.46
N GLY A 655 -26.73 -10.84 5.75
CA GLY A 655 -28.12 -11.30 5.71
C GLY A 655 -28.79 -10.98 4.37
N THR A 656 -29.84 -11.72 4.03
CA THR A 656 -30.62 -11.50 2.81
C THR A 656 -31.71 -10.46 2.97
N GLN A 657 -32.06 -10.10 4.22
CA GLN A 657 -33.08 -9.10 4.54
C GLN A 657 -32.52 -8.08 5.52
N TYR A 658 -32.59 -6.81 5.14
CA TYR A 658 -31.99 -5.71 5.91
C TYR A 658 -32.62 -5.57 7.29
N ASP A 659 -33.96 -5.63 7.40
CA ASP A 659 -34.68 -5.46 8.67
C ASP A 659 -34.35 -6.55 9.71
N GLU A 660 -34.25 -7.82 9.27
CA GLU A 660 -33.85 -8.93 10.14
C GLU A 660 -32.40 -8.77 10.62
N LEU A 661 -31.52 -8.33 9.71
CA LEU A 661 -30.12 -8.09 10.01
C LEU A 661 -29.95 -6.96 11.02
N LYS A 662 -30.72 -5.87 10.88
CA LYS A 662 -30.77 -4.74 11.79
C LYS A 662 -31.21 -5.17 13.19
N GLU A 663 -32.33 -5.95 13.32
CA GLU A 663 -32.82 -6.44 14.61
C GLU A 663 -31.76 -7.25 15.36
N VAL A 664 -31.04 -8.12 14.64
CA VAL A 664 -29.95 -8.92 15.22
C VAL A 664 -28.75 -8.07 15.59
N SER A 665 -28.38 -7.10 14.76
CA SER A 665 -27.32 -6.14 15.07
C SER A 665 -27.61 -5.34 16.35
N ASP A 666 -28.81 -4.76 16.46
CA ASP A 666 -29.24 -4.00 17.63
C ASP A 666 -29.20 -4.85 18.91
N LYS A 667 -29.56 -6.13 18.82
CA LYS A 667 -29.50 -7.07 19.93
C LYS A 667 -28.04 -7.35 20.34
N ILE A 668 -27.18 -7.57 19.39
CA ILE A 668 -25.74 -7.79 19.63
C ILE A 668 -25.12 -6.56 20.29
N VAL A 669 -25.35 -5.36 19.74
CA VAL A 669 -24.85 -4.09 20.31
C VAL A 669 -25.31 -3.93 21.77
N LYS A 670 -26.58 -4.20 22.03
CA LYS A 670 -27.12 -4.15 23.38
C LYS A 670 -26.48 -5.14 24.35
N GLU A 671 -26.22 -6.37 23.90
CA GLU A 671 -25.53 -7.38 24.72
C GLU A 671 -24.06 -7.05 24.93
N MET A 672 -23.37 -6.47 23.92
CA MET A 672 -22.00 -5.96 24.05
C MET A 672 -21.93 -4.78 25.02
N THR A 673 -22.86 -3.83 24.96
CA THR A 673 -22.93 -2.66 25.85
C THR A 673 -23.16 -3.06 27.32
N ALA A 674 -23.78 -4.20 27.59
CA ALA A 674 -23.95 -4.73 28.95
C ALA A 674 -22.66 -5.29 29.56
N ARG A 675 -21.59 -5.47 28.77
CA ARG A 675 -20.28 -5.95 29.22
C ARG A 675 -19.43 -4.78 29.68
N THR A 676 -18.61 -5.01 30.70
CA THR A 676 -17.69 -4.00 31.26
C THR A 676 -16.29 -4.06 30.66
N ASP A 677 -16.00 -5.13 29.95
CA ASP A 677 -14.72 -5.39 29.26
C ASP A 677 -14.72 -4.98 27.77
N VAL A 678 -15.85 -4.45 27.29
CA VAL A 678 -16.05 -3.95 25.92
C VAL A 678 -16.44 -2.48 26.00
N ILE A 679 -15.78 -1.64 25.22
CA ILE A 679 -15.97 -0.19 25.17
C ILE A 679 -15.99 0.28 23.72
N ASN A 680 -16.42 1.50 23.45
CA ASN A 680 -16.43 2.11 22.10
C ASN A 680 -17.11 1.19 21.06
N ILE A 681 -18.35 0.81 21.36
CA ILE A 681 -19.13 -0.07 20.48
C ILE A 681 -19.79 0.80 19.43
N HIS A 682 -19.52 0.52 18.17
CA HIS A 682 -20.09 1.20 17.01
C HIS A 682 -20.71 0.18 16.05
N SER A 683 -21.84 0.55 15.48
CA SER A 683 -22.48 -0.20 14.41
C SER A 683 -22.59 0.67 13.17
N SER A 684 -22.37 0.12 11.99
CA SER A 684 -22.49 0.86 10.71
C SER A 684 -23.89 1.44 10.47
N ILE A 685 -24.88 1.00 11.23
CA ILE A 685 -26.27 1.51 11.20
C ILE A 685 -26.57 2.53 12.30
N GLU A 686 -25.62 2.87 13.15
CA GLU A 686 -25.86 3.74 14.32
C GLU A 686 -26.02 5.22 13.93
N ASN A 687 -25.47 5.62 12.78
CA ASN A 687 -25.55 6.99 12.25
C ASN A 687 -26.81 7.18 11.39
N ASN A 688 -28.00 6.82 11.96
CA ASN A 688 -29.25 7.10 11.26
C ASN A 688 -29.46 8.63 11.16
N ALA A 689 -29.67 9.11 9.94
CA ALA A 689 -30.10 10.47 9.71
C ALA A 689 -31.64 10.52 9.75
N PRO A 690 -32.26 11.43 10.52
CA PRO A 690 -33.67 11.69 10.38
C PRO A 690 -33.90 12.33 9.00
N ILE A 691 -34.67 11.66 8.17
CA ILE A 691 -35.10 12.18 6.87
C ILE A 691 -36.55 12.63 6.91
N ILE A 692 -36.88 13.56 6.03
CA ILE A 692 -38.27 13.97 5.79
C ILE A 692 -38.78 13.23 4.56
N THR A 693 -39.67 12.29 4.77
CA THR A 693 -40.35 11.56 3.68
C THR A 693 -41.69 12.19 3.37
N LEU A 694 -41.91 12.50 2.11
CA LEU A 694 -43.18 13.00 1.61
C LEU A 694 -44.00 11.83 1.08
N LYS A 695 -44.94 11.33 1.88
CA LYS A 695 -45.86 10.25 1.45
C LYS A 695 -46.99 10.87 0.63
N VAL A 696 -46.88 10.79 -0.69
CA VAL A 696 -47.83 11.33 -1.64
C VAL A 696 -49.11 10.50 -1.65
N ASP A 697 -50.30 11.19 -1.54
CA ASP A 697 -51.58 10.56 -1.80
C ASP A 697 -51.83 10.47 -3.31
N PRO A 698 -51.76 9.25 -3.90
CA PRO A 698 -51.87 9.12 -5.35
C PRO A 698 -53.25 9.53 -5.91
N VAL A 699 -54.30 9.53 -5.11
CA VAL A 699 -55.65 9.90 -5.53
C VAL A 699 -55.79 11.41 -5.57
N MET A 700 -55.32 12.07 -4.50
CA MET A 700 -55.36 13.52 -4.41
C MET A 700 -54.40 14.14 -5.40
N ALA A 701 -53.16 13.69 -5.51
CA ALA A 701 -52.21 14.18 -6.50
C ALA A 701 -52.73 14.07 -7.93
N LYS A 702 -53.31 12.91 -8.30
CA LYS A 702 -53.87 12.72 -9.62
C LYS A 702 -55.10 13.63 -9.90
N ALA A 703 -55.87 14.00 -8.86
CA ALA A 703 -57.01 14.90 -9.01
C ALA A 703 -56.58 16.31 -9.46
N TYR A 704 -55.36 16.70 -9.07
CA TYR A 704 -54.75 18.00 -9.50
C TYR A 704 -53.81 17.82 -10.70
N GLY A 705 -53.70 16.65 -11.29
CA GLY A 705 -52.81 16.32 -12.40
C GLY A 705 -51.32 16.25 -12.01
N LEU A 706 -51.04 16.02 -10.73
CA LEU A 706 -49.73 15.88 -10.18
C LEU A 706 -49.35 14.40 -10.09
N THR A 707 -48.08 14.10 -10.14
CA THR A 707 -47.45 12.79 -9.89
C THR A 707 -46.45 12.91 -8.76
N ALA A 708 -46.09 11.83 -8.12
CA ALA A 708 -45.01 11.84 -7.09
C ALA A 708 -43.72 12.41 -7.65
N SER A 709 -43.33 12.01 -8.87
CA SER A 709 -42.15 12.55 -9.56
C SER A 709 -42.24 14.04 -9.79
N SER A 710 -43.38 14.57 -10.30
CA SER A 710 -43.50 16.03 -10.53
C SER A 710 -43.49 16.83 -9.24
N ILE A 711 -44.03 16.27 -8.14
CA ILE A 711 -43.94 16.89 -6.81
C ILE A 711 -42.49 16.92 -6.34
N GLY A 712 -41.78 15.75 -6.43
CA GLY A 712 -40.37 15.65 -6.03
C GLY A 712 -39.48 16.61 -6.83
N THR A 713 -39.61 16.66 -8.16
CA THR A 713 -38.84 17.58 -9.02
C THR A 713 -39.11 19.04 -8.65
N THR A 714 -40.36 19.41 -8.44
CA THR A 714 -40.68 20.80 -8.05
C THR A 714 -40.05 21.17 -6.71
N LEU A 715 -40.14 20.27 -5.73
CA LEU A 715 -39.54 20.50 -4.42
C LEU A 715 -38.03 20.59 -4.50
N ASN A 716 -37.38 19.69 -5.24
CA ASN A 716 -35.91 19.72 -5.45
C ASN A 716 -35.51 21.07 -6.08
N GLN A 717 -36.21 21.50 -7.10
CA GLN A 717 -35.99 22.83 -7.71
C GLN A 717 -36.15 23.98 -6.74
N MET A 718 -37.15 23.95 -5.86
CA MET A 718 -37.40 25.01 -4.87
C MET A 718 -36.38 25.04 -3.75
N LEU A 719 -35.85 23.86 -3.35
CA LEU A 719 -34.89 23.75 -2.24
C LEU A 719 -33.44 23.93 -2.71
N SER A 720 -33.10 23.46 -3.90
CA SER A 720 -31.71 23.43 -4.40
C SER A 720 -31.43 24.47 -5.48
N GLY A 721 -32.48 25.10 -6.04
CA GLY A 721 -32.38 25.99 -7.19
C GLY A 721 -32.31 25.24 -8.53
N ILE A 722 -32.24 26.00 -9.63
CA ILE A 722 -32.08 25.51 -11.00
C ILE A 722 -30.87 26.21 -11.65
N ASP A 723 -29.89 25.48 -12.08
CA ASP A 723 -28.81 26.01 -12.92
C ASP A 723 -29.35 26.21 -14.34
N ALA A 724 -29.67 27.47 -14.66
CA ALA A 724 -30.37 27.81 -15.91
C ALA A 724 -29.44 27.87 -17.12
N THR A 725 -28.24 28.42 -16.96
CA THR A 725 -27.22 28.55 -18.03
C THR A 725 -25.85 28.85 -17.44
N THR A 726 -24.82 28.75 -18.27
CA THR A 726 -23.47 29.23 -17.95
C THR A 726 -23.12 30.42 -18.85
N LEU A 727 -22.72 31.51 -18.26
CA LEU A 727 -22.27 32.72 -18.98
C LEU A 727 -20.76 32.73 -19.09
N LYS A 728 -20.23 33.15 -20.21
CA LYS A 728 -18.81 33.40 -20.40
C LYS A 728 -18.49 34.88 -20.25
N ILE A 729 -18.05 35.29 -19.05
CA ILE A 729 -17.74 36.68 -18.71
C ILE A 729 -16.21 36.77 -18.49
N ASP A 730 -15.57 37.69 -19.24
CA ASP A 730 -14.09 37.89 -19.16
C ASP A 730 -13.25 36.61 -19.36
N GLY A 731 -13.82 35.61 -20.01
CA GLY A 731 -13.18 34.34 -20.24
C GLY A 731 -13.52 33.26 -19.19
N GLU A 732 -14.21 33.60 -18.14
CA GLU A 732 -14.68 32.74 -17.05
C GLU A 732 -16.07 32.19 -17.35
N ASP A 733 -16.25 30.90 -17.03
CA ASP A 733 -17.55 30.24 -17.09
C ASP A 733 -18.25 30.39 -15.73
N ILE A 734 -19.27 31.27 -15.68
CA ILE A 734 -20.05 31.62 -14.47
C ILE A 734 -21.44 31.01 -14.58
N THR A 735 -21.78 30.11 -13.65
CA THR A 735 -23.12 29.51 -13.61
C THR A 735 -24.16 30.52 -13.18
N VAL A 736 -25.32 30.53 -13.84
CA VAL A 736 -26.50 31.32 -13.49
C VAL A 736 -27.51 30.38 -12.84
N THR A 737 -27.74 30.57 -11.55
CA THR A 737 -28.66 29.76 -10.77
C THR A 737 -29.92 30.58 -10.42
N VAL A 738 -31.09 30.00 -10.68
CA VAL A 738 -32.39 30.52 -10.27
C VAL A 738 -32.73 29.90 -8.93
N GLU A 739 -32.99 30.74 -7.93
CA GLU A 739 -33.22 30.25 -6.55
C GLU A 739 -34.19 31.14 -5.80
N TYR A 740 -34.75 30.62 -4.71
CA TYR A 740 -35.52 31.44 -3.77
C TYR A 740 -34.58 32.05 -2.71
N PRO A 741 -35.02 33.14 -2.04
CA PRO A 741 -34.24 33.76 -0.97
C PRO A 741 -33.85 32.76 0.10
N GLU A 742 -32.61 32.86 0.60
CA GLU A 742 -32.12 32.06 1.71
C GLU A 742 -33.08 32.20 2.92
N GLY A 743 -33.44 31.08 3.55
CA GLY A 743 -34.39 31.04 4.67
C GLY A 743 -35.88 30.89 4.29
N GLU A 744 -36.28 31.05 3.02
CA GLU A 744 -37.71 30.97 2.63
C GLU A 744 -38.27 29.56 2.75
N TYR A 745 -37.50 28.52 2.37
CA TYR A 745 -37.91 27.10 2.42
C TYR A 745 -36.98 26.18 3.27
N GLU A 746 -36.18 26.75 4.16
CA GLU A 746 -35.22 26.00 4.97
C GLU A 746 -35.81 25.18 6.12
N THR A 747 -36.98 25.57 6.61
CA THR A 747 -37.61 24.90 7.75
C THR A 747 -38.69 23.93 7.30
N VAL A 748 -38.90 22.88 8.10
CA VAL A 748 -39.95 21.88 7.84
C VAL A 748 -41.33 22.51 7.74
N ASP A 749 -41.61 23.58 8.50
CA ASP A 749 -42.89 24.25 8.46
C ASP A 749 -43.04 25.05 7.17
N ASN A 750 -41.97 25.65 6.67
CA ASN A 750 -41.97 26.33 5.37
C ASN A 750 -42.21 25.37 4.21
N ILE A 751 -41.64 24.14 4.30
CA ILE A 751 -41.89 23.08 3.31
C ILE A 751 -43.36 22.69 3.28
N LYS A 752 -44.05 22.62 4.40
CA LYS A 752 -45.50 22.31 4.48
C LYS A 752 -46.36 23.39 3.83
N ASP A 753 -45.90 24.65 3.81
CA ASP A 753 -46.59 25.76 3.26
C ASP A 753 -46.39 25.97 1.73
N ILE A 754 -45.58 25.08 1.10
CA ILE A 754 -45.32 25.10 -0.34
C ILE A 754 -46.64 24.91 -1.12
N ILE A 755 -46.83 25.74 -2.10
CA ILE A 755 -47.96 25.72 -3.02
C ILE A 755 -47.51 25.15 -4.36
N LEU A 756 -48.05 23.98 -4.71
CA LEU A 756 -47.80 23.34 -6.00
C LEU A 756 -48.77 23.81 -7.06
N THR A 757 -48.33 23.83 -8.32
CA THR A 757 -49.18 24.19 -9.45
C THR A 757 -49.52 22.92 -10.25
N GLY A 758 -50.82 22.55 -10.25
CA GLY A 758 -51.28 21.39 -11.02
C GLY A 758 -51.32 21.70 -12.54
N THR A 759 -51.49 20.67 -13.36
CA THR A 759 -51.45 20.76 -14.84
C THR A 759 -52.51 21.73 -15.43
N ASN A 760 -53.57 22.03 -14.71
CA ASN A 760 -54.61 22.97 -15.12
C ASN A 760 -54.38 24.39 -14.56
N GLY A 761 -53.22 24.69 -13.97
CA GLY A 761 -52.93 25.98 -13.32
C GLY A 761 -53.62 26.13 -11.95
N GLN A 762 -54.18 25.11 -11.37
CA GLN A 762 -54.77 25.13 -10.03
C GLN A 762 -53.67 25.08 -8.97
N LYS A 763 -53.74 25.93 -7.98
CA LYS A 763 -52.85 25.97 -6.84
C LYS A 763 -53.34 25.00 -5.75
N VAL A 764 -52.45 24.17 -5.24
CA VAL A 764 -52.76 23.19 -4.19
C VAL A 764 -51.62 23.20 -3.16
N ALA A 765 -51.95 23.19 -1.88
CA ALA A 765 -50.93 23.07 -0.85
C ALA A 765 -50.31 21.69 -0.87
N LEU A 766 -49.00 21.61 -0.62
CA LEU A 766 -48.27 20.31 -0.54
C LEU A 766 -48.98 19.38 0.46
N THR A 767 -49.42 19.90 1.60
CA THR A 767 -50.11 19.13 2.65
C THR A 767 -51.47 18.55 2.23
N ASP A 768 -52.08 19.02 1.13
CA ASP A 768 -53.31 18.48 0.58
C ASP A 768 -53.08 17.24 -0.29
N VAL A 769 -51.85 17.06 -0.79
CA VAL A 769 -51.48 16.00 -1.72
C VAL A 769 -50.38 15.05 -1.16
N ALA A 770 -49.69 15.43 -0.08
CA ALA A 770 -48.68 14.63 0.56
C ALA A 770 -48.66 14.83 2.08
N ASN A 771 -48.26 13.80 2.82
CA ASN A 771 -48.01 13.85 4.24
C ASN A 771 -46.51 13.93 4.50
N VAL A 772 -46.11 14.93 5.29
CA VAL A 772 -44.72 15.07 5.76
C VAL A 772 -44.51 14.19 6.97
N VAL A 773 -43.65 13.17 6.84
CA VAL A 773 -43.34 12.19 7.90
C VAL A 773 -41.85 12.22 8.18
N PHE A 774 -41.46 12.16 9.45
CA PHE A 774 -40.09 11.96 9.85
C PHE A 774 -39.82 10.45 9.93
N GLU A 775 -38.82 9.98 9.24
CA GLU A 775 -38.37 8.59 9.27
C GLU A 775 -36.85 8.56 9.54
N ASP A 776 -36.40 7.53 10.24
CA ASP A 776 -34.95 7.32 10.40
C ASP A 776 -34.47 6.49 9.21
N SER A 777 -33.60 7.07 8.41
CA SER A 777 -32.91 6.37 7.32
C SER A 777 -31.49 5.99 7.72
N PRO A 778 -30.99 4.81 7.34
CA PRO A 778 -29.58 4.51 7.53
C PRO A 778 -28.69 5.52 6.77
N ALA A 779 -27.55 5.87 7.32
CA ALA A 779 -26.59 6.76 6.62
C ALA A 779 -26.07 6.13 5.32
N SER A 780 -25.87 4.81 5.35
CA SER A 780 -25.51 4.02 4.18
C SER A 780 -26.00 2.58 4.30
N ILE A 781 -26.20 1.94 3.15
CA ILE A 781 -26.50 0.51 3.04
C ILE A 781 -25.35 -0.15 2.30
N SER A 782 -24.67 -1.08 2.96
CA SER A 782 -23.58 -1.86 2.37
C SER A 782 -24.07 -3.27 2.02
N ARG A 783 -23.57 -3.79 0.89
CA ARG A 783 -23.85 -5.15 0.42
C ARG A 783 -22.58 -5.78 -0.12
N THR A 784 -22.46 -7.09 0.05
CA THR A 784 -21.36 -7.88 -0.53
C THR A 784 -21.96 -9.13 -1.17
N ASP A 785 -21.63 -9.34 -2.45
CA ASP A 785 -22.14 -10.46 -3.26
C ASP A 785 -23.69 -10.58 -3.21
N GLY A 786 -24.37 -9.41 -3.22
CA GLY A 786 -25.83 -9.33 -3.19
C GLY A 786 -26.47 -9.53 -1.80
N ALA A 787 -25.69 -9.76 -0.74
CA ALA A 787 -26.17 -9.84 0.63
C ALA A 787 -25.94 -8.52 1.38
N TYR A 788 -26.91 -8.10 2.19
CA TYR A 788 -26.75 -6.93 3.07
C TYR A 788 -25.70 -7.19 4.13
N GLU A 789 -24.96 -6.15 4.48
CA GLU A 789 -23.84 -6.19 5.41
C GLU A 789 -24.02 -5.15 6.52
N ILE A 790 -23.82 -5.56 7.77
CA ILE A 790 -23.73 -4.66 8.93
C ILE A 790 -22.44 -4.97 9.67
N THR A 791 -21.60 -3.97 9.87
CA THR A 791 -20.35 -4.07 10.61
C THR A 791 -20.56 -3.56 12.03
N ILE A 792 -20.13 -4.36 13.02
CA ILE A 792 -20.09 -3.97 14.43
C ILE A 792 -18.64 -3.98 14.87
N SER A 793 -18.15 -2.85 15.36
CA SER A 793 -16.80 -2.69 15.90
C SER A 793 -16.85 -2.32 17.38
N ALA A 794 -15.81 -2.69 18.13
CA ALA A 794 -15.70 -2.36 19.54
C ALA A 794 -14.25 -2.50 20.03
N ASP A 795 -13.87 -1.73 21.01
CA ASP A 795 -12.63 -1.93 21.75
C ASP A 795 -12.87 -2.85 22.95
N TYR A 796 -11.83 -3.56 23.38
CA TYR A 796 -11.92 -4.45 24.52
C TYR A 796 -10.65 -4.42 25.39
N THR A 797 -10.83 -4.76 26.68
CA THR A 797 -9.75 -4.82 27.64
C THR A 797 -9.64 -6.22 28.25
N GLY A 798 -8.48 -6.87 28.10
CA GLY A 798 -8.19 -8.19 28.67
C GLY A 798 -7.87 -9.29 27.65
N ASP A 799 -7.36 -10.42 28.15
CA ASP A 799 -7.00 -11.57 27.33
C ASP A 799 -8.23 -12.42 26.99
N ASN A 800 -8.31 -12.92 25.75
CA ASN A 800 -9.37 -13.80 25.24
C ASN A 800 -10.79 -13.19 25.15
N VAL A 801 -10.97 -11.88 25.33
CA VAL A 801 -12.27 -11.20 25.24
C VAL A 801 -12.92 -11.40 23.87
N GLN A 802 -12.15 -11.32 22.80
CA GLN A 802 -12.61 -11.56 21.44
C GLN A 802 -13.26 -12.96 21.26
N GLN A 803 -12.66 -14.01 21.82
CA GLN A 803 -13.23 -15.35 21.76
C GLN A 803 -14.52 -15.46 22.57
N GLN A 804 -14.59 -14.76 23.72
CA GLN A 804 -15.78 -14.71 24.56
C GLN A 804 -16.93 -13.98 23.87
N ILE A 805 -16.67 -12.82 23.25
CA ILE A 805 -17.67 -12.10 22.45
C ILE A 805 -18.23 -13.02 21.35
N ASN A 806 -17.35 -13.67 20.58
CA ASN A 806 -17.77 -14.58 19.51
C ASN A 806 -18.65 -15.74 20.03
N SER A 807 -18.29 -16.36 21.14
CA SER A 807 -19.00 -17.54 21.68
C SER A 807 -20.23 -17.20 22.50
N GLU A 808 -20.23 -16.10 23.23
CA GLU A 808 -21.28 -15.74 24.19
C GLU A 808 -22.30 -14.76 23.62
N VAL A 809 -21.87 -13.85 22.70
CA VAL A 809 -22.72 -12.80 22.15
C VAL A 809 -23.07 -13.08 20.70
N ILE A 810 -22.08 -13.28 19.82
CA ILE A 810 -22.32 -13.35 18.38
C ILE A 810 -23.01 -14.67 18.01
N THR A 811 -22.35 -15.82 18.28
CA THR A 811 -22.81 -17.13 17.84
C THR A 811 -24.25 -17.46 18.31
N PRO A 812 -24.68 -17.12 19.55
CA PRO A 812 -26.07 -17.43 19.99
C PRO A 812 -27.14 -16.59 19.30
N ASN A 813 -26.77 -15.41 18.77
CA ASN A 813 -27.68 -14.47 18.11
C ASN A 813 -27.79 -14.68 16.60
N LEU A 814 -26.95 -15.54 16.02
CA LEU A 814 -27.04 -15.86 14.58
C LEU A 814 -28.28 -16.70 14.30
N SER A 815 -29.04 -16.33 13.27
CA SER A 815 -30.15 -17.11 12.71
C SER A 815 -29.67 -17.89 11.47
N GLY A 816 -30.53 -18.79 10.95
CA GLY A 816 -30.18 -19.53 9.72
C GLY A 816 -30.06 -18.68 8.47
N THR A 817 -30.57 -17.45 8.50
CA THR A 817 -30.55 -16.45 7.43
C THR A 817 -29.39 -15.43 7.58
N ILE A 818 -28.78 -15.37 8.78
CA ILE A 818 -27.69 -14.43 9.10
C ILE A 818 -26.43 -15.23 9.41
N SER A 819 -25.35 -14.87 8.75
CA SER A 819 -24.04 -15.47 8.90
C SER A 819 -22.98 -14.41 9.24
N ILE A 820 -21.84 -14.87 9.79
CA ILE A 820 -20.67 -14.00 9.96
C ILE A 820 -20.00 -13.86 8.60
N GLY A 821 -19.89 -12.64 8.13
CA GLY A 821 -19.10 -12.27 6.97
C GLY A 821 -17.59 -12.38 7.27
N GLN A 822 -16.81 -12.48 6.22
CA GLN A 822 -15.37 -12.35 6.34
C GLN A 822 -14.98 -10.93 5.92
N ASN A 823 -14.30 -10.20 6.79
CA ASN A 823 -13.70 -8.93 6.44
C ASN A 823 -12.76 -9.12 5.22
N SER A 824 -12.81 -8.20 4.27
CA SER A 824 -11.96 -8.23 3.07
C SER A 824 -10.48 -8.36 3.44
N ARG A 825 -10.06 -7.70 4.52
CA ARG A 825 -8.71 -7.79 5.07
C ARG A 825 -8.36 -9.20 5.55
N ASP A 826 -9.25 -9.85 6.32
CA ASP A 826 -9.03 -11.22 6.82
C ASP A 826 -9.00 -12.23 5.68
N ARG A 827 -9.84 -12.04 4.66
CA ARG A 827 -9.85 -12.82 3.42
C ARG A 827 -8.52 -12.68 2.69
N MET A 828 -8.06 -11.45 2.50
CA MET A 828 -6.78 -11.13 1.87
C MET A 828 -5.60 -11.68 2.68
N MET A 829 -5.57 -11.45 4.00
CA MET A 829 -4.54 -11.99 4.88
C MET A 829 -4.45 -13.51 4.77
N LYS A 830 -5.58 -14.21 4.84
CA LYS A 830 -5.63 -15.67 4.72
C LYS A 830 -5.15 -16.16 3.34
N SER A 831 -5.55 -15.50 2.27
CA SER A 831 -5.12 -15.81 0.90
C SER A 831 -3.61 -15.62 0.73
N GLU A 832 -3.09 -14.45 1.14
CA GLU A 832 -1.69 -14.09 0.97
C GLU A 832 -0.76 -14.97 1.83
N PHE A 833 -1.12 -15.20 3.10
CA PHE A 833 -0.36 -16.13 3.97
C PHE A 833 -0.38 -17.57 3.41
N SER A 834 -1.52 -18.03 2.91
CA SER A 834 -1.63 -19.35 2.26
C SER A 834 -0.69 -19.45 1.05
N SER A 835 -0.59 -18.39 0.26
CA SER A 835 0.31 -18.32 -0.90
C SER A 835 1.78 -18.38 -0.48
N LEU A 836 2.18 -17.65 0.57
CA LEU A 836 3.54 -17.73 1.13
C LEU A 836 3.86 -19.09 1.76
N TYR A 837 2.93 -19.70 2.50
CA TYR A 837 3.14 -21.05 3.03
C TYR A 837 3.33 -22.08 1.91
N ARG A 838 2.58 -21.96 0.81
CA ARG A 838 2.76 -22.81 -0.38
C ARG A 838 4.14 -22.59 -1.00
N ALA A 839 4.58 -21.32 -1.14
CA ALA A 839 5.91 -20.99 -1.66
C ALA A 839 7.03 -21.56 -0.79
N ILE A 840 6.94 -21.45 0.54
CA ILE A 840 7.91 -22.03 1.47
C ILE A 840 7.95 -23.56 1.32
N ALA A 841 6.80 -24.22 1.24
CA ALA A 841 6.74 -25.68 1.06
C ALA A 841 7.38 -26.13 -0.26
N ILE A 842 7.10 -25.40 -1.36
CA ILE A 842 7.72 -25.65 -2.67
C ILE A 842 9.25 -25.41 -2.60
N ALA A 843 9.70 -24.32 -1.95
CA ALA A 843 11.11 -24.02 -1.78
C ALA A 843 11.84 -25.13 -1.01
N VAL A 844 11.29 -25.61 0.10
CA VAL A 844 11.82 -26.73 0.88
C VAL A 844 11.92 -28.00 0.02
N PHE A 845 10.90 -28.28 -0.78
CA PHE A 845 10.90 -29.41 -1.71
C PHE A 845 11.99 -29.27 -2.80
N LEU A 846 12.10 -28.07 -3.42
CA LEU A 846 13.10 -27.82 -4.46
C LEU A 846 14.53 -27.91 -3.91
N VAL A 847 14.78 -27.37 -2.71
CA VAL A 847 16.07 -27.53 -2.02
C VAL A 847 16.39 -29.00 -1.79
N PHE A 848 15.41 -29.78 -1.37
CA PHE A 848 15.59 -31.24 -1.22
C PHE A 848 16.01 -31.92 -2.54
N VAL A 849 15.32 -31.56 -3.66
CA VAL A 849 15.64 -32.12 -4.99
C VAL A 849 17.06 -31.75 -5.43
N VAL A 850 17.42 -30.46 -5.29
CA VAL A 850 18.78 -30.01 -5.68
C VAL A 850 19.86 -30.69 -4.83
N MET A 851 19.65 -30.79 -3.51
CA MET A 851 20.60 -31.50 -2.64
C MET A 851 20.68 -33.00 -2.95
N ALA A 852 19.53 -33.62 -3.28
CA ALA A 852 19.54 -35.05 -3.63
C ALA A 852 20.32 -35.31 -4.93
N ALA A 853 20.23 -34.39 -5.89
CA ALA A 853 21.01 -34.38 -7.11
C ALA A 853 22.50 -34.11 -6.84
N GLN A 854 22.84 -33.15 -5.96
CA GLN A 854 24.21 -32.76 -5.65
C GLN A 854 24.97 -33.87 -4.88
N PHE A 855 24.31 -34.50 -3.91
CA PHE A 855 24.91 -35.56 -3.11
C PHE A 855 24.72 -36.96 -3.70
N GLU A 856 23.94 -37.10 -4.77
CA GLU A 856 23.52 -38.41 -5.31
C GLU A 856 22.99 -39.35 -4.21
N SER A 857 22.37 -38.79 -3.17
CA SER A 857 21.90 -39.48 -1.99
C SER A 857 20.75 -38.82 -1.28
N VAL A 858 19.59 -39.43 -1.30
CA VAL A 858 18.40 -38.99 -0.54
C VAL A 858 18.67 -38.95 0.98
N LYS A 859 19.49 -39.84 1.51
CA LYS A 859 19.80 -39.89 2.94
C LYS A 859 20.58 -38.69 3.42
N PHE A 860 21.58 -38.24 2.67
CA PHE A 860 22.36 -37.05 3.03
C PHE A 860 21.54 -35.79 2.92
N SER A 861 20.68 -35.70 1.92
CA SER A 861 19.75 -34.57 1.76
C SER A 861 18.80 -34.46 2.94
N ILE A 862 18.17 -35.56 3.38
CA ILE A 862 17.30 -35.56 4.56
C ILE A 862 18.05 -35.11 5.82
N MET A 863 19.30 -35.55 6.00
CA MET A 863 20.11 -35.15 7.17
C MET A 863 20.32 -33.63 7.22
N VAL A 864 20.67 -33.02 6.08
CA VAL A 864 20.88 -31.57 6.00
C VAL A 864 19.57 -30.84 6.18
N MET A 865 18.47 -31.32 5.60
CA MET A 865 17.14 -30.71 5.75
C MET A 865 16.65 -30.67 7.20
N THR A 866 17.15 -31.53 8.10
CA THR A 866 16.78 -31.44 9.53
C THR A 866 17.22 -30.11 10.18
N THR A 867 18.18 -29.40 9.59
CA THR A 867 18.62 -28.09 10.10
C THR A 867 17.50 -27.05 10.06
N ILE A 868 16.60 -27.12 9.07
CA ILE A 868 15.51 -26.16 8.86
C ILE A 868 14.55 -26.12 10.08
N PRO A 869 13.86 -27.21 10.46
CA PRO A 869 12.91 -27.16 11.56
C PRO A 869 13.54 -26.80 12.91
N PHE A 870 14.82 -27.16 13.12
CA PHE A 870 15.50 -26.80 14.36
C PHE A 870 15.97 -25.34 14.41
N SER A 871 16.25 -24.71 13.27
CA SER A 871 16.59 -23.28 13.21
C SER A 871 15.39 -22.38 13.54
N LEU A 872 14.17 -22.85 13.27
CA LEU A 872 12.94 -22.10 13.53
C LEU A 872 12.78 -21.70 15.00
N VAL A 873 13.33 -22.47 15.95
CA VAL A 873 13.28 -22.12 17.37
C VAL A 873 14.01 -20.81 17.65
N GLY A 874 15.11 -20.56 16.93
CA GLY A 874 15.85 -19.29 17.03
C GLY A 874 15.08 -18.13 16.45
N SER A 875 14.44 -18.33 15.31
CA SER A 875 13.62 -17.29 14.66
C SER A 875 12.41 -16.91 15.52
N PHE A 876 11.58 -17.87 15.93
CA PHE A 876 10.42 -17.59 16.78
C PHE A 876 10.84 -17.06 18.17
N GLY A 877 11.96 -17.56 18.70
CA GLY A 877 12.52 -17.08 19.96
C GLY A 877 12.93 -15.62 19.89
N LEU A 878 13.60 -15.20 18.82
CA LEU A 878 14.04 -13.81 18.66
C LEU A 878 12.87 -12.88 18.33
N LEU A 879 11.92 -13.28 17.47
CA LEU A 879 10.68 -12.53 17.21
C LEU A 879 9.91 -12.24 18.52
N LYS A 880 9.76 -13.27 19.38
CA LYS A 880 9.08 -13.12 20.66
C LYS A 880 9.84 -12.22 21.65
N LEU A 881 11.17 -12.26 21.64
CA LEU A 881 12.02 -11.41 22.48
C LEU A 881 11.98 -9.94 22.06
N THR A 882 11.88 -9.68 20.77
CA THR A 882 11.82 -8.32 20.20
C THR A 882 10.40 -7.76 20.17
N GLY A 883 9.37 -8.60 20.39
CA GLY A 883 7.96 -8.20 20.31
C GLY A 883 7.44 -8.00 18.87
N VAL A 884 8.19 -8.45 17.86
CA VAL A 884 7.79 -8.32 16.45
C VAL A 884 6.84 -9.46 16.07
N SER A 885 5.73 -9.12 15.44
CA SER A 885 4.70 -10.05 14.98
C SER A 885 5.13 -10.85 13.74
N ILE A 886 4.37 -11.90 13.43
CA ILE A 886 4.56 -12.64 12.19
C ILE A 886 3.86 -11.88 11.06
N SER A 887 4.65 -11.24 10.20
CA SER A 887 4.20 -10.53 9.01
C SER A 887 4.56 -11.28 7.72
N MET A 888 4.10 -10.81 6.57
CA MET A 888 4.53 -11.34 5.27
C MET A 888 6.05 -11.26 5.10
N THR A 889 6.67 -10.17 5.57
CA THR A 889 8.14 -10.01 5.54
C THR A 889 8.85 -10.98 6.48
N SER A 890 8.27 -11.29 7.65
CA SER A 890 8.76 -12.35 8.54
C SER A 890 8.71 -13.72 7.87
N LEU A 891 7.62 -14.04 7.12
CA LEU A 891 7.51 -15.30 6.37
C LEU A 891 8.55 -15.40 5.24
N LEU A 892 8.87 -14.29 4.59
CA LEU A 892 10.00 -14.23 3.67
C LEU A 892 11.34 -14.53 4.37
N GLY A 893 11.52 -14.00 5.58
CA GLY A 893 12.68 -14.35 6.41
C GLY A 893 12.82 -15.86 6.62
N PHE A 894 11.70 -16.58 6.86
CA PHE A 894 11.73 -18.05 6.93
C PHE A 894 12.09 -18.69 5.58
N LEU A 895 11.65 -18.15 4.47
CA LEU A 895 12.04 -18.62 3.14
C LEU A 895 13.56 -18.49 2.92
N ILE A 896 14.12 -17.32 3.24
CA ILE A 896 15.54 -17.01 3.12
C ILE A 896 16.36 -17.93 4.02
N LEU A 897 15.89 -18.14 5.24
CA LEU A 897 16.52 -19.02 6.22
C LEU A 897 16.67 -20.46 5.70
N VAL A 898 15.69 -20.97 4.93
CA VAL A 898 15.80 -22.30 4.30
C VAL A 898 17.02 -22.36 3.40
N GLY A 899 17.32 -21.33 2.63
CA GLY A 899 18.48 -21.26 1.75
C GLY A 899 19.83 -21.12 2.48
N THR A 900 19.84 -20.27 3.51
CA THR A 900 21.08 -19.90 4.22
C THR A 900 21.54 -20.95 5.22
N VAL A 901 20.63 -21.56 5.99
CA VAL A 901 20.97 -22.57 7.00
C VAL A 901 21.44 -23.88 6.37
N VAL A 902 20.79 -24.27 5.27
CA VAL A 902 21.12 -25.53 4.57
C VAL A 902 22.57 -25.51 4.03
N ASN A 903 23.07 -24.35 3.60
CA ASN A 903 24.41 -24.18 3.05
C ASN A 903 25.50 -24.63 4.04
N ASN A 904 25.37 -24.32 5.33
CA ASN A 904 26.31 -24.77 6.36
C ASN A 904 26.32 -26.29 6.52
N GLY A 905 25.15 -26.92 6.41
CA GLY A 905 25.00 -28.38 6.45
C GLY A 905 25.62 -29.08 5.22
N ILE A 906 25.44 -28.49 4.03
CA ILE A 906 26.05 -29.01 2.78
C ILE A 906 27.55 -29.04 2.88
N LEU A 907 28.18 -27.94 3.26
CA LEU A 907 29.62 -27.81 3.40
C LEU A 907 30.19 -28.78 4.44
N TYR A 908 29.46 -29.01 5.53
CA TYR A 908 29.85 -29.99 6.54
C TYR A 908 29.83 -31.45 5.99
N VAL A 909 28.70 -31.85 5.39
CA VAL A 909 28.52 -33.23 4.87
C VAL A 909 29.51 -33.52 3.73
N ASP A 910 29.75 -32.57 2.83
CA ASP A 910 30.72 -32.68 1.75
C ASP A 910 32.13 -32.94 2.31
N THR A 911 32.55 -32.18 3.33
CA THR A 911 33.84 -32.37 4.00
C THR A 911 33.94 -33.75 4.69
N VAL A 912 32.86 -34.19 5.34
CA VAL A 912 32.81 -35.54 5.93
C VAL A 912 33.01 -36.63 4.86
N ASN A 913 32.31 -36.48 3.71
CA ASN A 913 32.42 -37.44 2.60
C ASN A 913 33.86 -37.51 2.04
N GLN A 914 34.53 -36.34 1.90
CA GLN A 914 35.93 -36.27 1.49
C GLN A 914 36.85 -36.97 2.51
N TYR A 915 36.69 -36.74 3.81
CA TYR A 915 37.54 -37.35 4.85
C TYR A 915 37.26 -38.84 5.03
N ARG A 916 36.07 -39.33 4.73
CA ARG A 916 35.74 -40.75 4.79
C ARG A 916 36.53 -41.62 3.80
N SER A 917 37.09 -41.04 2.76
CA SER A 917 38.00 -41.76 1.83
C SER A 917 39.35 -42.11 2.48
N THR A 918 39.74 -41.36 3.54
CA THR A 918 41.07 -41.49 4.17
C THR A 918 41.02 -41.82 5.65
N MET A 919 39.89 -41.66 6.34
CA MET A 919 39.72 -41.81 7.79
C MET A 919 38.48 -42.63 8.14
N ASP A 920 38.45 -43.18 9.37
CA ASP A 920 37.24 -43.81 9.90
C ASP A 920 36.10 -42.80 10.13
N LEU A 921 34.84 -43.29 10.11
CA LEU A 921 33.65 -42.46 10.21
C LEU A 921 33.68 -41.53 11.43
N ARG A 922 34.08 -42.03 12.61
CA ARG A 922 34.06 -41.22 13.83
C ARG A 922 35.06 -40.06 13.77
N THR A 923 36.30 -40.39 13.37
CA THR A 923 37.36 -39.39 13.20
C THR A 923 37.02 -38.40 12.10
N ALA A 924 36.47 -38.89 10.97
CA ALA A 924 36.02 -38.02 9.87
C ALA A 924 34.96 -37.00 10.32
N LEU A 925 33.95 -37.40 11.11
CA LEU A 925 32.93 -36.50 11.65
C LEU A 925 33.51 -35.45 12.59
N ILE A 926 34.41 -35.81 13.47
CA ILE A 926 35.03 -34.90 14.44
C ILE A 926 35.97 -33.91 13.73
N GLU A 927 36.82 -34.38 12.84
CA GLU A 927 37.82 -33.55 12.16
C GLU A 927 37.16 -32.64 11.09
N ALA A 928 36.14 -33.12 10.38
CA ALA A 928 35.38 -32.27 9.45
C ALA A 928 34.74 -31.09 10.16
N GLY A 929 34.10 -31.32 11.31
CA GLY A 929 33.55 -30.22 12.10
C GLY A 929 34.62 -29.29 12.65
N ALA A 930 35.69 -29.82 13.20
CA ALA A 930 36.78 -29.00 13.71
C ALA A 930 37.43 -28.13 12.62
N THR A 931 37.56 -28.64 11.40
CA THR A 931 38.11 -27.88 10.26
C THR A 931 37.11 -26.82 9.77
N ARG A 932 35.82 -27.14 9.77
CA ARG A 932 34.76 -26.27 9.24
C ARG A 932 34.25 -25.20 10.23
N ILE A 933 34.58 -25.30 11.52
CA ILE A 933 34.17 -24.27 12.52
C ILE A 933 34.56 -22.87 12.08
N ARG A 934 35.79 -22.65 11.62
CA ARG A 934 36.28 -21.29 11.24
C ARG A 934 35.51 -20.72 10.06
N PRO A 935 35.39 -21.39 8.90
CA PRO A 935 34.58 -20.92 7.79
C PRO A 935 33.13 -20.68 8.17
N ILE A 936 32.45 -21.65 8.79
CA ILE A 936 31.04 -21.53 9.16
C ILE A 936 30.79 -20.34 10.11
N LEU A 937 31.63 -20.17 11.13
CA LEU A 937 31.48 -19.02 12.03
C LEU A 937 31.76 -17.71 11.32
N MET A 938 32.74 -17.65 10.43
CA MET A 938 33.08 -16.44 9.71
C MET A 938 31.94 -16.01 8.79
N THR A 939 31.38 -16.90 7.98
CA THR A 939 30.27 -16.60 7.07
C THR A 939 29.01 -16.25 7.85
N SER A 940 28.62 -17.06 8.84
CA SER A 940 27.42 -16.82 9.62
C SER A 940 27.50 -15.54 10.46
N MET A 941 28.65 -15.24 11.07
CA MET A 941 28.83 -13.96 11.80
C MET A 941 28.79 -12.77 10.85
N THR A 942 29.34 -12.90 9.63
CA THR A 942 29.28 -11.82 8.65
C THR A 942 27.83 -11.54 8.25
N THR A 943 27.05 -12.57 7.94
CA THR A 943 25.63 -12.44 7.58
C THR A 943 24.80 -11.88 8.75
N ILE A 944 24.94 -12.44 9.95
CA ILE A 944 24.20 -12.00 11.15
C ILE A 944 24.50 -10.51 11.45
N LEU A 945 25.80 -10.14 11.51
CA LEU A 945 26.19 -8.79 11.89
C LEU A 945 25.89 -7.75 10.79
N SER A 946 25.92 -8.14 9.52
CA SER A 946 25.49 -7.27 8.41
C SER A 946 24.00 -6.96 8.41
N MET A 947 23.18 -7.84 9.01
CA MET A 947 21.73 -7.65 9.12
C MET A 947 21.28 -6.92 10.41
N ILE A 948 22.21 -6.68 11.36
CA ILE A 948 21.86 -5.97 12.62
C ILE A 948 21.27 -4.60 12.37
N PRO A 949 21.79 -3.75 11.47
CA PRO A 949 21.20 -2.44 11.23
C PRO A 949 19.72 -2.53 10.79
N MET A 950 19.40 -3.50 9.90
CA MET A 950 18.05 -3.78 9.46
C MET A 950 17.17 -4.35 10.60
N ALA A 951 17.69 -5.22 11.44
CA ALA A 951 16.97 -5.77 12.60
C ALA A 951 16.66 -4.72 13.68
N LEU A 952 17.48 -3.67 13.77
CA LEU A 952 17.27 -2.52 14.67
C LEU A 952 16.32 -1.48 14.07
N ALA A 953 15.81 -1.70 12.84
CA ALA A 953 14.93 -0.78 12.13
C ALA A 953 15.48 0.68 12.14
N ILE A 954 16.76 0.83 11.77
CA ILE A 954 17.39 2.16 11.68
C ILE A 954 16.84 2.88 10.47
N GLY A 955 16.23 4.06 10.67
CA GLY A 955 15.58 4.87 9.64
C GLY A 955 14.06 4.73 9.61
N SER A 956 13.40 5.58 8.85
CA SER A 956 11.94 5.71 8.77
C SER A 956 11.25 4.46 8.19
N SER A 957 11.89 3.79 7.22
CA SER A 957 11.35 2.59 6.55
C SER A 957 11.92 1.26 7.08
N GLY A 958 12.63 1.30 8.21
CA GLY A 958 13.33 0.14 8.76
C GLY A 958 12.40 -0.95 9.27
N SER A 959 11.20 -0.60 9.72
CA SER A 959 10.23 -1.54 10.32
C SER A 959 9.67 -2.52 9.30
N THR A 960 9.43 -2.10 8.06
CA THR A 960 8.91 -2.98 6.99
C THR A 960 9.76 -4.24 6.79
N THR A 961 11.07 -4.15 6.89
CA THR A 961 11.99 -5.28 6.64
C THR A 961 12.60 -5.87 7.91
N GLN A 962 12.29 -5.31 9.07
CA GLN A 962 12.80 -5.73 10.38
C GLN A 962 12.50 -7.20 10.68
N GLY A 963 11.25 -7.63 10.45
CA GLY A 963 10.82 -9.01 10.69
C GLY A 963 11.63 -10.04 9.92
N LEU A 964 11.96 -9.74 8.65
CA LEU A 964 12.81 -10.57 7.82
C LEU A 964 14.21 -10.73 8.42
N ALA A 965 14.86 -9.65 8.84
CA ALA A 965 16.19 -9.66 9.43
C ALA A 965 16.22 -10.41 10.77
N ILE A 966 15.24 -10.19 11.63
CA ILE A 966 15.11 -10.86 12.94
C ILE A 966 14.96 -12.37 12.79
N VAL A 967 14.12 -12.81 11.86
CA VAL A 967 13.92 -14.24 11.55
C VAL A 967 15.22 -14.90 11.10
N ASP A 968 15.94 -14.26 10.17
CA ASP A 968 17.17 -14.82 9.62
C ASP A 968 18.32 -14.82 10.64
N ILE A 969 18.50 -13.73 11.41
CA ILE A 969 19.48 -13.66 12.51
C ILE A 969 19.21 -14.75 13.54
N GLY A 970 17.97 -14.86 14.01
CA GLY A 970 17.58 -15.87 15.00
C GLY A 970 17.80 -17.29 14.49
N GLY A 971 17.33 -17.56 13.27
CA GLY A 971 17.44 -18.86 12.63
C GLY A 971 18.88 -19.27 12.31
N LEU A 972 19.70 -18.38 11.75
CA LEU A 972 21.11 -18.61 11.49
C LEU A 972 21.90 -18.87 12.77
N SER A 973 21.65 -18.11 13.84
CA SER A 973 22.33 -18.28 15.13
C SER A 973 22.17 -19.70 15.69
N VAL A 974 20.95 -20.22 15.65
CA VAL A 974 20.66 -21.60 16.07
C VAL A 974 21.09 -22.62 15.02
N GLY A 975 20.90 -22.30 13.74
CA GLY A 975 21.24 -23.15 12.59
C GLY A 975 22.73 -23.56 12.57
N VAL A 976 23.63 -22.62 12.91
CA VAL A 976 25.08 -22.92 13.06
C VAL A 976 25.33 -23.98 14.12
N ILE A 977 24.65 -23.84 15.28
CA ILE A 977 24.80 -24.82 16.38
C ILE A 977 24.27 -26.19 15.94
N VAL A 978 23.12 -26.21 15.27
CA VAL A 978 22.50 -27.42 14.75
C VAL A 978 23.39 -28.09 13.69
N ALA A 979 23.92 -27.33 12.74
CA ALA A 979 24.81 -27.85 11.69
C ALA A 979 26.09 -28.45 12.27
N LEU A 980 26.68 -27.83 13.29
CA LEU A 980 27.95 -28.33 13.89
C LEU A 980 27.74 -29.47 14.88
N PHE A 981 26.63 -29.56 15.61
CA PHE A 981 26.47 -30.54 16.68
C PHE A 981 25.43 -31.63 16.39
N MET A 982 24.34 -31.32 15.70
CA MET A 982 23.25 -32.27 15.47
C MET A 982 23.43 -33.04 14.16
N VAL A 983 23.81 -32.37 13.06
CA VAL A 983 24.03 -33.03 11.75
C VAL A 983 25.03 -34.15 11.83
N PRO A 984 26.20 -34.04 12.54
CA PRO A 984 27.12 -35.17 12.73
C PRO A 984 26.51 -36.40 13.39
N VAL A 985 25.63 -36.19 14.38
CA VAL A 985 24.95 -37.26 15.09
C VAL A 985 23.96 -37.98 14.18
N TYR A 986 23.17 -37.21 13.40
CA TYR A 986 22.27 -37.79 12.40
C TYR A 986 23.02 -38.53 11.31
N TYR A 987 24.16 -37.99 10.87
CA TYR A 987 25.03 -38.67 9.91
C TYR A 987 25.50 -40.02 10.47
N ALA A 988 25.93 -40.05 11.73
CA ALA A 988 26.38 -41.28 12.40
C ALA A 988 25.26 -42.32 12.66
N LEU A 989 23.98 -41.87 12.67
CA LEU A 989 22.81 -42.75 12.81
C LEU A 989 22.38 -43.37 11.48
N LEU A 990 22.38 -42.59 10.41
CA LEU A 990 21.82 -42.97 9.11
C LEU A 990 22.85 -43.62 8.17
N SER A 991 24.15 -43.37 8.41
CA SER A 991 25.24 -43.90 7.59
C SER A 991 25.86 -45.17 8.22
N ARG A 992 25.33 -46.37 7.88
CA ARG A 992 25.79 -47.65 8.45
C ARG A 992 26.93 -48.33 7.68
N LYS A 993 27.27 -47.98 6.42
CA LYS A 993 28.36 -48.60 5.62
C LYS A 993 29.03 -47.56 4.70
N PRO A 994 30.34 -47.74 4.36
CA PRO A 994 30.99 -46.97 3.31
C PRO A 994 30.27 -47.17 1.96
N LYS A 995 30.22 -46.13 1.14
CA LYS A 995 29.74 -46.23 -0.24
C LYS A 995 30.76 -47.08 -1.01
N GLU A 996 30.39 -48.24 -1.56
CA GLU A 996 31.19 -48.92 -2.57
C GLU A 996 31.25 -47.99 -3.79
N GLU A 997 32.46 -47.59 -4.20
CA GLU A 997 32.68 -46.86 -5.44
C GLU A 997 32.21 -47.77 -6.59
N ILE A 998 31.27 -47.28 -7.37
CA ILE A 998 30.94 -47.84 -8.68
C ILE A 998 32.16 -47.57 -9.55
N PRO A 999 32.82 -48.59 -10.13
CA PRO A 999 33.93 -48.36 -11.03
C PRO A 999 33.47 -47.48 -12.19
N ASP A 1000 34.28 -46.46 -12.53
CA ASP A 1000 34.09 -45.69 -13.75
C ASP A 1000 34.03 -46.66 -14.92
N VAL A 1001 32.90 -46.75 -15.58
CA VAL A 1001 32.79 -47.46 -16.84
C VAL A 1001 33.23 -46.42 -17.87
N ASP A 1002 34.41 -46.65 -18.47
CA ASP A 1002 35.02 -45.88 -19.56
C ASP A 1002 34.04 -45.59 -20.73
#